data_3d41a70e71d9e4b06ca807de8ce14c91
#
_entry.id   3d41a70e71d9e4b06ca807de8ce14c91
#
_cell.length_a   1.000
_cell.length_b   1.000
_cell.length_c   1.000
_cell.angle_alpha   90.00
_cell.angle_beta   90.00
_cell.angle_gamma   90.00
#
_symmetry.space_group_name_H-M   'P 1'
#
loop_
_entity.id
_entity.type
_entity.pdbx_description
1 polymer ?
#
loop_
_entity_poly.entity_id
_entity_poly.type
_entity_poly.pdbx_seq_one_letter_code
_entity_poly.pdbx_strand_id
1 'polypeptide(L)'
;EKGKANYLLARRAYQLKDKKAGNAFLKEAVKFSYEPAKLWKNNADAEAMLEKIRIIYQNPASDGEDVMRCCKGCEKILYLTPAVEKSYRGEAAFVLYKYIRAGKYQSSTNETADYYLKISNNCGFYLAQEEWKVNNESRIIPQIMQAETATVGRCYSNTKNKYAKIFEKTIPESWERWLAEFDLTVMQMKIHEKTAKRFLFLDDDFEKNIENLFELLQLIKDEKPETKELNIEIFIRNDSEIARALIDTALSGLPEYTIPVFIIDDDKTAAQQLLSHHPLFYPVRAVDLKESAKKLKEDRPILHFIILGTSRVAKWLVREAFWMMGFRENAILCKITVLDEKGEEFVRKIKAEYPGMVKSDFDVEEIELPEVLGENIDFHSFQLADILKNIMDETPYSYFAVATESDEENLSLATRIREILVRNNIEQRNKTALETPNPIAVLCRKDQLAWTAKRLVIEKEIYGDRWFNTWSFIPFGNLSAYYSWDLVAGGTFEKLSKCIHYQFAGLSPEETKAGSEKAELQDKVYYGRQYNHDSSYSLALSMPYRIFQFRDINGNQIMPIAWEIWDEKAFASVEQLNYLANRSRGVKESEYKTVAVWEHDRWVRWMLSRGWLPANVEDAVFAVKCGNERQQLFVAKLHPCICAYEGQKELKLALKNECGMDKDFYSYDM
;
A
#
# COMPACT_ATOMS: atom_id res chain seq x y z
N GLU A 1 -10.80 34.80 31.57
CA GLU A 1 -11.13 35.74 30.50
C GLU A 1 -9.95 36.67 30.18
N LYS A 2 -9.32 37.31 31.18
CA LYS A 2 -8.15 38.21 30.94
C LYS A 2 -7.00 37.54 30.19
N GLY A 3 -6.70 36.27 30.50
CA GLY A 3 -5.67 35.51 29.79
C GLY A 3 -6.05 35.26 28.31
N LYS A 4 -7.31 34.91 28.06
CA LYS A 4 -7.85 34.70 26.70
C LYS A 4 -7.82 36.01 25.89
N ALA A 5 -8.23 37.12 26.48
CA ALA A 5 -8.24 38.44 25.84
C ALA A 5 -6.81 38.85 25.42
N ASN A 6 -5.84 38.74 26.34
CA ASN A 6 -4.44 39.05 26.03
C ASN A 6 -3.86 38.10 24.96
N TYR A 7 -4.24 36.85 24.97
CA TYR A 7 -3.82 35.91 23.93
C TYR A 7 -4.35 36.30 22.53
N LEU A 8 -5.59 36.72 22.44
CA LEU A 8 -6.18 37.20 21.17
C LEU A 8 -5.52 38.49 20.70
N LEU A 9 -5.21 39.41 21.63
CA LEU A 9 -4.45 40.63 21.32
C LEU A 9 -3.03 40.29 20.84
N ALA A 10 -2.36 39.35 21.47
CA ALA A 10 -1.07 38.87 21.01
C ALA A 10 -1.13 38.35 19.58
N ARG A 11 -2.09 37.47 19.27
CA ARG A 11 -2.31 36.94 17.90
C ARG A 11 -2.53 38.08 16.89
N ARG A 12 -3.35 39.05 17.25
CA ARG A 12 -3.61 40.21 16.37
C ARG A 12 -2.38 41.06 16.14
N ALA A 13 -1.58 41.34 17.19
CA ALA A 13 -0.34 42.06 17.07
C ALA A 13 0.68 41.35 16.16
N TYR A 14 0.83 40.04 16.27
CA TYR A 14 1.70 39.25 15.39
C TYR A 14 1.21 39.26 13.93
N GLN A 15 -0.10 39.19 13.70
CA GLN A 15 -0.67 39.33 12.36
C GLN A 15 -0.36 40.69 11.73
N LEU A 16 -0.31 41.77 12.55
CA LEU A 16 0.05 43.11 12.14
C LEU A 16 1.58 43.34 12.12
N LYS A 17 2.38 42.29 12.29
CA LYS A 17 3.85 42.32 12.34
C LYS A 17 4.43 43.15 13.49
N ASP A 18 3.63 43.52 14.50
CA ASP A 18 4.11 44.19 15.71
C ASP A 18 4.56 43.14 16.75
N LYS A 19 5.77 42.64 16.57
CA LYS A 19 6.38 41.63 17.45
C LYS A 19 6.52 42.12 18.90
N LYS A 20 6.73 43.43 19.11
CA LYS A 20 6.92 43.99 20.46
C LYS A 20 5.62 43.95 21.28
N ALA A 21 4.54 44.45 20.69
CA ALA A 21 3.22 44.36 21.32
C ALA A 21 2.75 42.91 21.46
N GLY A 22 2.97 42.08 20.42
CA GLY A 22 2.65 40.65 20.48
C GLY A 22 3.30 39.90 21.64
N ASN A 23 4.61 40.12 21.85
CA ASN A 23 5.34 39.55 22.97
C ASN A 23 4.84 40.04 24.33
N ALA A 24 4.49 41.34 24.45
CA ALA A 24 3.97 41.90 25.69
C ALA A 24 2.61 41.29 26.06
N PHE A 25 1.68 41.21 25.12
CA PHE A 25 0.37 40.58 25.36
C PHE A 25 0.47 39.07 25.61
N LEU A 26 1.37 38.38 24.93
CA LEU A 26 1.59 36.93 25.17
C LEU A 26 2.12 36.71 26.58
N LYS A 27 3.07 37.51 27.06
CA LYS A 27 3.60 37.44 28.41
C LYS A 27 2.50 37.65 29.45
N GLU A 28 1.61 38.61 29.27
CA GLU A 28 0.48 38.83 30.17
C GLU A 28 -0.53 37.66 30.12
N ALA A 29 -0.84 37.14 28.92
CA ALA A 29 -1.71 35.95 28.80
C ALA A 29 -1.16 34.73 29.56
N VAL A 30 0.16 34.50 29.50
CA VAL A 30 0.85 33.46 30.24
C VAL A 30 0.77 33.67 31.75
N LYS A 31 0.93 34.92 32.22
CA LYS A 31 0.82 35.33 33.63
C LYS A 31 -0.58 34.99 34.20
N PHE A 32 -1.62 35.10 33.37
CA PHE A 32 -2.97 34.68 33.74
C PHE A 32 -3.23 33.18 33.56
N SER A 33 -2.19 32.38 33.44
CA SER A 33 -2.26 30.92 33.31
C SER A 33 -3.16 30.41 32.20
N TYR A 34 -3.28 31.15 31.08
CA TYR A 34 -4.05 30.72 29.92
C TYR A 34 -3.27 29.68 29.12
N GLU A 35 -3.74 28.45 29.11
CA GLU A 35 -3.00 27.29 28.56
C GLU A 35 -2.57 27.44 27.09
N PRO A 36 -3.41 27.96 26.15
CA PRO A 36 -2.95 28.18 24.79
C PRO A 36 -1.81 29.21 24.66
N ALA A 37 -1.74 30.20 25.56
CA ALA A 37 -0.63 31.15 25.60
C ALA A 37 0.65 30.54 26.13
N LYS A 38 0.55 29.67 27.14
CA LYS A 38 1.69 28.90 27.66
C LYS A 38 2.25 27.96 26.58
N LEU A 39 1.37 27.23 25.89
CA LEU A 39 1.77 26.35 24.81
C LEU A 39 2.48 27.12 23.70
N TRP A 40 1.90 28.21 23.23
CA TRP A 40 2.52 29.03 22.20
C TRP A 40 3.91 29.56 22.61
N LYS A 41 4.05 30.06 23.85
CA LYS A 41 5.35 30.54 24.34
C LYS A 41 6.37 29.39 24.41
N ASN A 42 5.98 28.24 24.94
CA ASN A 42 6.86 27.08 25.08
C ASN A 42 7.31 26.56 23.70
N ASN A 43 6.40 26.54 22.72
CA ASN A 43 6.74 26.16 21.34
C ASN A 43 7.71 27.15 20.69
N ALA A 44 7.53 28.46 20.89
CA ALA A 44 8.45 29.47 20.38
C ALA A 44 9.84 29.36 21.04
N ASP A 45 9.89 29.10 22.34
CA ASP A 45 11.15 28.88 23.08
C ASP A 45 11.85 27.59 22.62
N ALA A 46 11.08 26.50 22.36
CA ALA A 46 11.60 25.24 21.84
C ALA A 46 12.14 25.39 20.41
N GLU A 47 11.42 26.07 19.52
CA GLU A 47 11.86 26.32 18.14
C GLU A 47 13.15 27.12 18.09
N ALA A 48 13.25 28.23 18.87
CA ALA A 48 14.46 29.04 18.95
C ALA A 48 15.67 28.25 19.48
N MET A 49 15.42 27.24 20.31
CA MET A 49 16.45 26.34 20.81
C MET A 49 16.83 25.29 19.76
N LEU A 50 15.86 24.71 19.06
CA LEU A 50 16.09 23.74 17.99
C LEU A 50 16.83 24.34 16.79
N GLU A 51 16.59 25.59 16.42
CA GLU A 51 17.36 26.27 15.39
C GLU A 51 18.88 26.26 15.72
N LYS A 52 19.25 26.52 16.96
CA LYS A 52 20.66 26.46 17.39
C LYS A 52 21.19 25.04 17.40
N ILE A 53 20.36 24.07 17.82
CA ILE A 53 20.69 22.66 17.85
C ILE A 53 20.93 22.14 16.43
N ARG A 54 20.08 22.49 15.46
CA ARG A 54 20.21 22.12 14.06
C ARG A 54 21.54 22.55 13.44
N ILE A 55 21.98 23.79 13.76
CA ILE A 55 23.27 24.30 13.29
C ILE A 55 24.43 23.44 13.79
N ILE A 56 24.44 23.07 15.08
CA ILE A 56 25.48 22.22 15.67
C ILE A 56 25.39 20.79 15.11
N TYR A 57 24.19 20.24 15.04
CA TYR A 57 23.95 18.87 14.59
C TYR A 57 24.34 18.65 13.12
N GLN A 58 24.14 19.65 12.27
CA GLN A 58 24.49 19.59 10.85
C GLN A 58 25.98 19.87 10.58
N ASN A 59 26.75 20.32 11.56
CA ASN A 59 28.16 20.59 11.41
C ASN A 59 29.01 19.37 11.81
N PRO A 60 29.64 18.66 10.84
CA PRO A 60 30.47 17.47 11.16
C PRO A 60 31.70 17.78 12.01
N ALA A 61 32.14 19.05 12.04
CA ALA A 61 33.30 19.51 12.78
C ALA A 61 32.99 19.99 14.22
N SER A 62 31.73 19.83 14.68
CA SER A 62 31.34 20.22 16.04
C SER A 62 32.17 19.47 17.10
N ASP A 63 32.74 20.20 18.03
CA ASP A 63 33.56 19.65 19.10
C ASP A 63 32.70 19.06 20.24
N GLY A 64 33.37 18.50 21.26
CA GLY A 64 32.68 17.87 22.40
C GLY A 64 31.88 18.85 23.26
N GLU A 65 32.29 20.13 23.31
CA GLU A 65 31.57 21.17 24.06
C GLU A 65 30.27 21.56 23.33
N ASP A 66 30.32 21.68 22.00
CA ASP A 66 29.16 21.93 21.17
C ASP A 66 28.15 20.79 21.23
N VAL A 67 28.63 19.54 21.17
CA VAL A 67 27.77 18.34 21.34
C VAL A 67 27.11 18.35 22.72
N MET A 68 27.85 18.66 23.79
CA MET A 68 27.31 18.74 25.14
C MET A 68 26.22 19.82 25.25
N ARG A 69 26.46 20.99 24.66
CA ARG A 69 25.50 22.12 24.63
C ARG A 69 24.23 21.75 23.86
N CYS A 70 24.39 21.10 22.73
CA CYS A 70 23.30 20.60 21.89
C CYS A 70 22.43 19.61 22.68
N CYS A 71 23.03 18.58 23.28
CA CYS A 71 22.30 17.53 24.01
C CYS A 71 21.59 18.07 25.26
N LYS A 72 22.23 18.97 26.04
CA LYS A 72 21.55 19.64 27.16
C LYS A 72 20.38 20.51 26.70
N GLY A 73 20.47 21.13 25.52
CA GLY A 73 19.35 21.84 24.91
C GLY A 73 18.19 20.90 24.57
N CYS A 74 18.48 19.74 24.00
CA CYS A 74 17.47 18.72 23.70
C CYS A 74 16.79 18.18 24.96
N GLU A 75 17.55 17.84 26.00
CA GLU A 75 16.98 17.43 27.28
C GLU A 75 16.07 18.49 27.89
N LYS A 76 16.45 19.76 27.78
CA LYS A 76 15.61 20.86 28.24
C LYS A 76 14.29 20.95 27.50
N ILE A 77 14.26 20.71 26.19
CA ILE A 77 13.02 20.66 25.41
C ILE A 77 12.15 19.48 25.85
N LEU A 78 12.73 18.32 26.09
CA LEU A 78 12.00 17.12 26.51
C LEU A 78 11.37 17.28 27.89
N TYR A 79 12.06 17.97 28.81
CA TYR A 79 11.63 18.14 30.20
C TYR A 79 10.99 19.53 30.48
N LEU A 80 10.98 20.44 29.50
CA LEU A 80 10.11 21.59 29.54
C LEU A 80 8.67 21.08 29.51
N THR A 81 8.13 20.76 30.65
CA THR A 81 6.74 20.46 30.98
C THR A 81 5.83 19.96 29.82
N PRO A 82 4.74 19.26 30.11
CA PRO A 82 3.86 18.61 29.10
C PRO A 82 3.29 19.52 28.01
N ALA A 83 3.65 20.79 27.96
CA ALA A 83 3.11 21.82 27.11
C ALA A 83 4.00 22.22 25.91
N VAL A 84 4.80 21.32 25.36
CA VAL A 84 5.49 21.51 24.08
C VAL A 84 4.89 20.54 23.04
N GLU A 85 4.65 21.01 21.83
CA GLU A 85 4.11 20.16 20.77
C GLU A 85 4.99 18.95 20.49
N LYS A 86 4.34 17.85 20.07
CA LYS A 86 5.02 16.57 19.84
C LYS A 86 6.15 16.66 18.81
N SER A 87 5.99 17.49 17.77
CA SER A 87 7.01 17.72 16.74
C SER A 87 8.36 18.17 17.31
N TYR A 88 8.36 19.16 18.19
CA TYR A 88 9.59 19.67 18.81
C TYR A 88 10.23 18.64 19.76
N ARG A 89 9.40 17.92 20.50
CA ARG A 89 9.86 16.83 21.37
C ARG A 89 10.46 15.68 20.58
N GLY A 90 9.83 15.33 19.45
CA GLY A 90 10.30 14.27 18.56
C GLY A 90 11.68 14.57 18.00
N GLU A 91 11.90 15.78 17.48
CA GLU A 91 13.18 16.19 16.94
C GLU A 91 14.27 16.20 17.99
N ALA A 92 14.01 16.81 19.16
CA ALA A 92 14.97 16.85 20.26
C ALA A 92 15.37 15.45 20.75
N ALA A 93 14.41 14.54 20.87
CA ALA A 93 14.68 13.15 21.25
C ALA A 93 15.52 12.41 20.22
N PHE A 94 15.29 12.66 18.92
CA PHE A 94 16.08 12.06 17.85
C PHE A 94 17.54 12.49 17.86
N VAL A 95 17.80 13.78 18.09
CA VAL A 95 19.16 14.29 18.19
C VAL A 95 19.90 13.65 19.38
N LEU A 96 19.24 13.51 20.55
CA LEU A 96 19.81 12.80 21.70
C LEU A 96 20.11 11.34 21.35
N TYR A 97 19.17 10.64 20.74
CA TYR A 97 19.37 9.28 20.30
C TYR A 97 20.66 9.12 19.48
N LYS A 98 20.85 9.99 18.45
CA LYS A 98 22.03 9.92 17.58
C LYS A 98 23.34 10.13 18.31
N TYR A 99 23.41 11.11 19.21
CA TYR A 99 24.64 11.39 19.97
C TYR A 99 24.94 10.32 21.03
N ILE A 100 23.91 9.79 21.71
CA ILE A 100 24.10 8.71 22.70
C ILE A 100 24.53 7.42 21.98
N ARG A 101 23.87 7.07 20.87
CA ARG A 101 24.24 5.89 20.08
C ARG A 101 25.66 5.95 19.54
N ALA A 102 26.13 7.15 19.18
CA ALA A 102 27.49 7.37 18.72
C ALA A 102 28.53 7.40 19.87
N GLY A 103 28.12 7.22 21.11
CA GLY A 103 29.00 7.30 22.30
C GLY A 103 29.55 8.72 22.59
N LYS A 104 28.96 9.76 21.97
CA LYS A 104 29.40 11.15 22.11
C LYS A 104 28.71 11.88 23.27
N TYR A 105 27.67 11.32 23.85
CA TYR A 105 26.94 11.89 24.97
C TYR A 105 26.37 10.80 25.86
N GLN A 106 26.35 11.06 27.17
CA GLN A 106 25.63 10.26 28.15
C GLN A 106 24.50 11.10 28.73
N SER A 107 23.28 10.59 28.70
CA SER A 107 22.11 11.31 29.21
C SER A 107 22.23 11.62 30.68
N SER A 108 21.77 12.80 31.11
CA SER A 108 21.71 13.19 32.51
C SER A 108 20.77 12.31 33.35
N THR A 109 19.86 11.60 32.69
CA THR A 109 18.92 10.65 33.33
C THR A 109 19.37 9.19 33.22
N ASN A 110 20.55 8.93 32.68
CA ASN A 110 21.08 7.58 32.36
C ASN A 110 20.21 6.74 31.44
N GLU A 111 19.30 7.36 30.70
CA GLU A 111 18.47 6.68 29.72
C GLU A 111 19.27 6.26 28.50
N THR A 112 18.86 5.15 27.88
CA THR A 112 19.53 4.57 26.71
C THR A 112 19.17 5.31 25.41
N ALA A 113 19.97 5.12 24.37
CA ALA A 113 19.64 5.63 23.03
C ALA A 113 18.25 5.14 22.58
N ASP A 114 17.92 3.87 22.79
CA ASP A 114 16.63 3.28 22.40
C ASP A 114 15.43 3.96 23.10
N TYR A 115 15.60 4.41 24.33
CA TYR A 115 14.59 5.18 25.04
C TYR A 115 14.23 6.48 24.31
N TYR A 116 15.25 7.24 23.87
CA TYR A 116 15.04 8.49 23.13
C TYR A 116 14.51 8.24 21.71
N LEU A 117 14.95 7.19 21.04
CA LEU A 117 14.38 6.80 19.75
C LEU A 117 12.89 6.47 19.90
N LYS A 118 12.50 5.75 20.96
CA LYS A 118 11.09 5.45 21.23
C LYS A 118 10.25 6.71 21.48
N ILE A 119 10.77 7.67 22.25
CA ILE A 119 10.09 8.96 22.47
C ILE A 119 9.90 9.69 21.13
N SER A 120 10.96 9.78 20.33
CA SER A 120 10.94 10.47 19.05
C SER A 120 9.95 9.83 18.08
N ASN A 121 9.94 8.49 17.99
CA ASN A 121 9.00 7.73 17.19
C ASN A 121 7.54 7.95 17.66
N ASN A 122 7.28 7.90 18.97
CA ASN A 122 5.96 8.16 19.55
C ASN A 122 5.48 9.60 19.34
N CYS A 123 6.40 10.53 19.10
CA CYS A 123 6.11 11.91 18.74
C CYS A 123 5.87 12.10 17.22
N GLY A 124 6.05 11.05 16.43
CA GLY A 124 5.83 11.10 14.97
C GLY A 124 6.97 11.76 14.20
N PHE A 125 8.19 11.83 14.77
CA PHE A 125 9.32 12.42 14.05
C PHE A 125 9.82 11.47 12.96
N TYR A 126 9.76 11.92 11.71
CA TYR A 126 10.00 11.10 10.52
C TYR A 126 11.33 10.32 10.55
N LEU A 127 12.45 11.00 10.81
CA LEU A 127 13.76 10.33 10.86
C LEU A 127 13.87 9.29 11.97
N ALA A 128 13.14 9.47 13.07
CA ALA A 128 13.09 8.48 14.15
C ALA A 128 12.23 7.28 13.77
N GLN A 129 11.18 7.50 13.02
CA GLN A 129 10.36 6.42 12.49
C GLN A 129 11.18 5.55 11.55
N GLU A 130 11.97 6.16 10.65
CA GLU A 130 12.91 5.45 9.78
C GLU A 130 13.96 4.65 10.57
N GLU A 131 14.59 5.28 11.55
CA GLU A 131 15.62 4.64 12.37
C GLU A 131 15.04 3.56 13.30
N TRP A 132 13.84 3.79 13.84
CA TRP A 132 13.09 2.81 14.63
C TRP A 132 12.77 1.56 13.83
N LYS A 133 12.37 1.73 12.57
CA LYS A 133 12.13 0.62 11.63
C LYS A 133 13.39 -0.22 11.46
N VAL A 134 14.50 0.40 11.06
CA VAL A 134 15.78 -0.29 10.85
C VAL A 134 16.23 -1.06 12.10
N ASN A 135 16.08 -0.47 13.30
CA ASN A 135 16.52 -1.09 14.54
C ASN A 135 15.57 -2.18 15.08
N ASN A 136 14.29 -2.13 14.69
CA ASN A 136 13.30 -3.09 15.17
C ASN A 136 12.89 -4.11 14.10
N GLU A 137 13.16 -3.88 12.82
CA GLU A 137 13.01 -4.91 11.79
C GLU A 137 13.75 -6.21 12.16
N SER A 138 14.90 -6.11 12.80
CA SER A 138 15.61 -7.27 13.37
C SER A 138 14.94 -7.91 14.61
N ARG A 139 13.97 -7.23 15.25
CA ARG A 139 13.32 -7.71 16.50
C ARG A 139 11.86 -8.12 16.34
N ILE A 140 11.18 -7.67 15.28
CA ILE A 140 9.71 -7.62 15.23
C ILE A 140 9.10 -8.54 14.17
N ILE A 141 9.89 -8.99 13.21
CA ILE A 141 9.53 -10.10 12.32
C ILE A 141 10.32 -11.36 12.75
N PRO A 142 10.39 -11.72 14.04
CA PRO A 142 11.37 -12.68 14.49
C PRO A 142 10.95 -14.12 14.33
N GLN A 143 9.70 -14.43 14.08
CA GLN A 143 9.28 -15.83 14.17
C GLN A 143 8.85 -16.44 12.85
N ILE A 144 8.41 -15.65 11.91
CA ILE A 144 8.14 -16.12 10.53
C ILE A 144 9.41 -16.04 9.67
N MET A 145 10.38 -15.19 10.03
CA MET A 145 11.60 -14.93 9.25
C MET A 145 12.91 -15.50 9.84
N GLN A 146 12.90 -16.13 10.99
CA GLN A 146 14.11 -16.73 11.57
C GLN A 146 14.58 -18.02 10.87
N ALA A 147 13.98 -18.42 9.80
CA ALA A 147 14.43 -19.60 9.03
C ALA A 147 15.39 -19.24 7.88
N GLU A 148 15.74 -18.00 7.67
CA GLU A 148 16.90 -17.67 6.81
C GLU A 148 18.22 -17.85 7.59
N THR A 149 18.39 -18.97 8.25
CA THR A 149 19.69 -19.38 8.76
C THR A 149 20.61 -19.66 7.58
N ALA A 150 21.56 -18.74 7.34
CA ALA A 150 22.89 -18.98 6.77
C ALA A 150 23.06 -20.12 5.71
N THR A 151 22.04 -20.43 4.92
CA THR A 151 22.21 -21.23 3.73
C THR A 151 22.74 -20.30 2.66
N VAL A 152 23.97 -20.52 2.22
CA VAL A 152 24.54 -19.82 1.06
C VAL A 152 23.56 -20.03 -0.09
N GLY A 153 22.85 -18.95 -0.48
CA GLY A 153 21.92 -18.98 -1.60
C GLY A 153 22.63 -18.59 -2.90
N ARG A 154 22.15 -19.09 -4.03
CA ARG A 154 22.69 -18.79 -5.36
C ARG A 154 21.61 -18.26 -6.29
N CYS A 155 21.94 -17.24 -7.07
CA CYS A 155 21.05 -16.70 -8.10
C CYS A 155 21.51 -17.10 -9.49
N TYR A 156 20.55 -17.53 -10.31
CA TYR A 156 20.75 -17.89 -11.72
C TYR A 156 19.86 -17.03 -12.59
N SER A 157 20.38 -16.52 -13.71
CA SER A 157 19.61 -15.71 -14.65
C SER A 157 19.86 -16.20 -16.08
N ASN A 158 18.80 -16.20 -16.89
CA ASN A 158 18.90 -16.48 -18.32
C ASN A 158 19.36 -15.25 -19.12
N THR A 159 19.57 -14.11 -18.48
CA THR A 159 19.86 -12.86 -19.15
C THR A 159 20.80 -11.96 -18.34
N LYS A 160 21.65 -11.22 -19.06
CA LYS A 160 22.49 -10.15 -18.49
C LYS A 160 21.86 -8.75 -18.65
N ASN A 161 20.54 -8.69 -18.81
CA ASN A 161 19.82 -7.46 -19.08
C ASN A 161 19.72 -6.51 -17.86
N LYS A 162 19.09 -5.35 -18.10
CA LYS A 162 18.92 -4.28 -17.09
C LYS A 162 18.13 -4.72 -15.87
N TYR A 163 17.13 -5.60 -16.01
CA TYR A 163 16.26 -6.05 -14.92
C TYR A 163 17.03 -6.93 -13.93
N ALA A 164 17.80 -7.89 -14.42
CA ALA A 164 18.67 -8.72 -13.59
C ALA A 164 19.67 -7.88 -12.80
N LYS A 165 20.25 -6.84 -13.40
CA LYS A 165 21.17 -5.91 -12.72
C LYS A 165 20.50 -5.07 -11.64
N ILE A 166 19.23 -4.69 -11.82
CA ILE A 166 18.47 -3.96 -10.81
C ILE A 166 18.16 -4.92 -9.65
N PHE A 167 17.67 -6.11 -9.96
CA PHE A 167 17.32 -7.13 -8.97
C PHE A 167 18.52 -7.57 -8.13
N GLU A 168 19.69 -7.74 -8.76
CA GLU A 168 20.95 -8.11 -8.11
C GLU A 168 21.33 -7.17 -6.95
N LYS A 169 21.05 -5.88 -7.07
CA LYS A 169 21.36 -4.89 -6.03
C LYS A 169 20.57 -5.07 -4.75
N THR A 170 19.45 -5.75 -4.81
CA THR A 170 18.51 -5.95 -3.71
C THR A 170 18.55 -7.35 -3.12
N ILE A 171 19.33 -8.26 -3.73
CA ILE A 171 19.54 -9.60 -3.21
C ILE A 171 20.23 -9.53 -1.84
N PRO A 172 19.79 -10.27 -0.82
CA PRO A 172 20.42 -10.31 0.48
C PRO A 172 21.92 -10.64 0.42
N GLU A 173 22.73 -10.04 1.29
CA GLU A 173 24.19 -10.25 1.32
C GLU A 173 24.60 -11.71 1.55
N SER A 174 23.74 -12.52 2.15
CA SER A 174 23.93 -13.96 2.35
C SER A 174 23.88 -14.79 1.06
N TRP A 175 23.43 -14.19 -0.05
CA TRP A 175 23.32 -14.87 -1.34
C TRP A 175 24.55 -14.60 -2.21
N GLU A 176 25.07 -15.66 -2.86
CA GLU A 176 26.06 -15.50 -3.90
C GLU A 176 25.44 -14.79 -5.10
N ARG A 177 25.98 -13.63 -5.46
CA ARG A 177 25.56 -12.82 -6.61
C ARG A 177 26.07 -13.41 -7.91
N TRP A 178 25.67 -14.64 -8.20
CA TRP A 178 26.10 -15.33 -9.40
C TRP A 178 24.97 -15.36 -10.42
N LEU A 179 24.97 -14.36 -11.30
CA LEU A 179 24.09 -14.31 -12.47
C LEU A 179 24.81 -15.00 -13.62
N ALA A 180 24.75 -16.33 -13.67
CA ALA A 180 25.15 -17.12 -14.82
C ALA A 180 23.98 -17.25 -15.80
N GLU A 181 24.25 -17.45 -17.08
CA GLU A 181 23.22 -17.91 -18.00
C GLU A 181 22.63 -19.23 -17.50
N PHE A 182 21.31 -19.37 -17.63
CA PHE A 182 20.63 -20.60 -17.30
C PHE A 182 21.10 -21.69 -18.26
N ASP A 183 21.73 -22.72 -17.71
CA ASP A 183 22.27 -23.86 -18.45
C ASP A 183 21.73 -25.14 -17.81
N LEU A 184 20.89 -25.87 -18.54
CA LEU A 184 20.26 -27.11 -18.10
C LEU A 184 21.28 -28.16 -17.65
N THR A 185 22.43 -28.28 -18.33
CA THR A 185 23.46 -29.25 -17.97
C THR A 185 24.07 -28.94 -16.60
N VAL A 186 24.28 -27.66 -16.33
CA VAL A 186 24.75 -27.20 -15.01
C VAL A 186 23.65 -27.40 -13.96
N MET A 187 22.40 -27.15 -14.32
CA MET A 187 21.27 -27.33 -13.41
C MET A 187 21.04 -28.79 -13.06
N GLN A 188 21.15 -29.69 -14.01
CA GLN A 188 21.05 -31.15 -13.77
C GLN A 188 22.02 -31.63 -12.70
N MET A 189 23.25 -31.09 -12.68
CA MET A 189 24.24 -31.42 -11.65
C MET A 189 23.94 -30.77 -10.29
N LYS A 190 23.25 -29.61 -10.28
CA LYS A 190 23.05 -28.78 -9.07
C LYS A 190 21.68 -28.88 -8.42
N ILE A 191 20.71 -29.51 -9.09
CA ILE A 191 19.34 -29.59 -8.57
C ILE A 191 19.24 -30.37 -7.26
N HIS A 192 20.17 -31.30 -7.02
CA HIS A 192 20.29 -32.10 -5.81
C HIS A 192 21.10 -31.43 -4.69
N GLU A 193 21.68 -30.23 -4.94
CA GLU A 193 22.37 -29.49 -3.88
C GLU A 193 21.35 -28.88 -2.92
N LYS A 194 21.61 -28.97 -1.61
CA LYS A 194 20.76 -28.37 -0.53
C LYS A 194 20.81 -26.83 -0.49
N THR A 195 21.62 -26.23 -1.33
CA THR A 195 21.76 -24.77 -1.43
C THR A 195 20.48 -24.15 -1.96
N ALA A 196 20.01 -23.09 -1.34
CA ALA A 196 18.88 -22.31 -1.83
C ALA A 196 19.19 -21.68 -3.20
N LYS A 197 18.24 -21.76 -4.13
CA LYS A 197 18.43 -21.35 -5.53
C LYS A 197 17.33 -20.37 -5.95
N ARG A 198 17.72 -19.25 -6.55
CA ARG A 198 16.82 -18.26 -7.15
C ARG A 198 17.03 -18.21 -8.64
N PHE A 199 15.96 -18.38 -9.39
CA PHE A 199 15.97 -18.31 -10.85
C PHE A 199 15.32 -17.02 -11.32
N LEU A 200 16.05 -16.23 -12.10
CA LEU A 200 15.63 -14.95 -12.64
C LEU A 200 15.38 -15.07 -14.14
N PHE A 201 14.17 -15.30 -14.57
CA PHE A 201 13.76 -15.35 -15.98
C PHE A 201 13.18 -13.99 -16.36
N LEU A 202 14.07 -13.00 -16.62
CA LEU A 202 13.73 -11.58 -16.75
C LEU A 202 14.02 -11.03 -18.15
N ASP A 203 13.98 -11.86 -19.19
CA ASP A 203 14.19 -11.44 -20.57
C ASP A 203 13.03 -10.54 -21.05
N ASP A 204 13.30 -9.65 -22.02
CA ASP A 204 12.27 -8.89 -22.71
C ASP A 204 11.38 -9.78 -23.59
N ASP A 205 11.91 -10.95 -23.99
CA ASP A 205 11.19 -12.01 -24.65
C ASP A 205 10.47 -12.90 -23.63
N PHE A 206 9.16 -12.70 -23.53
CA PHE A 206 8.33 -13.42 -22.55
C PHE A 206 8.17 -14.91 -22.89
N GLU A 207 8.22 -15.30 -24.15
CA GLU A 207 8.13 -16.71 -24.57
C GLU A 207 9.36 -17.44 -24.06
N LYS A 208 10.55 -16.87 -24.24
CA LYS A 208 11.81 -17.42 -23.71
C LYS A 208 11.80 -17.58 -22.19
N ASN A 209 11.19 -16.64 -21.45
CA ASN A 209 11.06 -16.75 -20.00
C ASN A 209 10.21 -17.97 -19.62
N ILE A 210 9.11 -18.22 -20.33
CA ILE A 210 8.23 -19.35 -20.12
C ILE A 210 8.90 -20.66 -20.52
N GLU A 211 9.61 -20.71 -21.64
CA GLU A 211 10.39 -21.87 -22.07
C GLU A 211 11.39 -22.29 -20.99
N ASN A 212 12.22 -21.39 -20.52
CA ASN A 212 13.20 -21.66 -19.46
C ASN A 212 12.54 -22.15 -18.16
N LEU A 213 11.38 -21.59 -17.81
CA LEU A 213 10.61 -22.06 -16.65
C LEU A 213 10.17 -23.51 -16.85
N PHE A 214 9.60 -23.84 -17.99
CA PHE A 214 9.13 -25.20 -18.26
C PHE A 214 10.26 -26.21 -18.35
N GLU A 215 11.40 -25.84 -18.94
CA GLU A 215 12.59 -26.67 -18.93
C GLU A 215 13.06 -26.98 -17.50
N LEU A 216 13.08 -25.97 -16.62
CA LEU A 216 13.42 -26.19 -15.21
C LEU A 216 12.40 -27.09 -14.49
N LEU A 217 11.11 -26.87 -14.69
CA LEU A 217 10.07 -27.69 -14.06
C LEU A 217 10.08 -29.13 -14.59
N GLN A 218 10.37 -29.32 -15.89
CA GLN A 218 10.53 -30.65 -16.47
C GLN A 218 11.76 -31.36 -15.90
N LEU A 219 12.87 -30.65 -15.75
CA LEU A 219 14.09 -31.20 -15.12
C LEU A 219 13.82 -31.66 -13.68
N ILE A 220 13.09 -30.88 -12.88
CA ILE A 220 12.68 -31.27 -11.52
C ILE A 220 11.85 -32.55 -11.56
N LYS A 221 10.93 -32.68 -12.52
CA LYS A 221 10.08 -33.84 -12.69
C LYS A 221 10.88 -35.11 -13.06
N ASP A 222 11.90 -34.95 -13.90
CA ASP A 222 12.70 -36.05 -14.41
C ASP A 222 13.73 -36.54 -13.38
N GLU A 223 14.43 -35.64 -12.73
CA GLU A 223 15.49 -35.92 -11.77
C GLU A 223 14.97 -36.28 -10.37
N LYS A 224 13.75 -35.89 -10.03
CA LYS A 224 13.06 -36.20 -8.75
C LYS A 224 13.94 -35.98 -7.52
N PRO A 225 14.49 -34.75 -7.32
CA PRO A 225 15.29 -34.46 -6.13
C PRO A 225 14.47 -34.69 -4.85
N GLU A 226 15.14 -34.95 -3.73
CA GLU A 226 14.44 -35.04 -2.44
C GLU A 226 13.75 -33.72 -2.12
N THR A 227 12.52 -33.74 -1.64
CA THR A 227 11.72 -32.52 -1.35
C THR A 227 12.42 -31.55 -0.39
N LYS A 228 13.21 -32.09 0.55
CA LYS A 228 14.00 -31.29 1.50
C LYS A 228 15.24 -30.63 0.88
N GLU A 229 15.63 -31.05 -0.31
CA GLU A 229 16.80 -30.51 -1.06
C GLU A 229 16.37 -29.44 -2.05
N LEU A 230 15.11 -29.50 -2.50
CA LEU A 230 14.59 -28.56 -3.48
C LEU A 230 14.17 -27.23 -2.81
N ASN A 231 15.15 -26.35 -2.57
CA ASN A 231 14.90 -24.99 -2.10
C ASN A 231 15.06 -24.03 -3.27
N ILE A 232 13.97 -23.81 -4.00
CA ILE A 232 13.92 -23.02 -5.25
C ILE A 232 12.88 -21.91 -5.14
N GLU A 233 13.21 -20.73 -5.62
CA GLU A 233 12.33 -19.61 -5.87
C GLU A 233 12.53 -19.11 -7.29
N ILE A 234 11.45 -18.84 -8.02
CA ILE A 234 11.48 -18.49 -9.44
C ILE A 234 10.84 -17.10 -9.61
N PHE A 235 11.56 -16.21 -10.25
CA PHE A 235 11.11 -14.86 -10.62
C PHE A 235 11.02 -14.80 -12.13
N ILE A 236 9.81 -14.62 -12.63
CA ILE A 236 9.55 -14.61 -14.07
C ILE A 236 8.87 -13.31 -14.49
N ARG A 237 9.46 -12.63 -15.47
CA ARG A 237 8.83 -11.48 -16.11
C ARG A 237 7.85 -11.97 -17.17
N ASN A 238 6.58 -11.69 -16.96
CA ASN A 238 5.53 -12.04 -17.90
C ASN A 238 4.27 -11.19 -17.68
N ASP A 239 3.61 -10.81 -18.76
CA ASP A 239 2.42 -9.98 -18.76
C ASP A 239 1.16 -10.71 -19.24
N SER A 240 1.28 -12.00 -19.55
CA SER A 240 0.20 -12.80 -20.12
C SER A 240 -0.60 -13.56 -19.06
N GLU A 241 -1.92 -13.43 -19.09
CA GLU A 241 -2.81 -14.25 -18.25
C GLU A 241 -2.80 -15.73 -18.67
N ILE A 242 -2.52 -16.01 -19.96
CA ILE A 242 -2.36 -17.38 -20.46
C ILE A 242 -1.15 -18.05 -19.81
N ALA A 243 -0.04 -17.31 -19.69
CA ALA A 243 1.15 -17.82 -19.02
C ALA A 243 0.89 -18.23 -17.57
N ARG A 244 0.04 -17.48 -16.84
CA ARG A 244 -0.37 -17.85 -15.48
C ARG A 244 -1.07 -19.20 -15.43
N ALA A 245 -2.02 -19.46 -16.35
CA ALA A 245 -2.72 -20.73 -16.44
C ALA A 245 -1.78 -21.90 -16.80
N LEU A 246 -0.81 -21.66 -17.66
CA LEU A 246 0.21 -22.64 -18.03
C LEU A 246 1.13 -22.96 -16.85
N ILE A 247 1.54 -21.96 -16.08
CA ILE A 247 2.35 -22.13 -14.87
C ILE A 247 1.57 -22.98 -13.84
N ASP A 248 0.31 -22.64 -13.57
CA ASP A 248 -0.54 -23.41 -12.65
C ASP A 248 -0.69 -24.88 -13.10
N THR A 249 -0.82 -25.11 -14.40
CA THR A 249 -0.89 -26.44 -14.95
C THR A 249 0.41 -27.22 -14.75
N ALA A 250 1.55 -26.58 -14.99
CA ALA A 250 2.87 -27.21 -14.81
C ALA A 250 3.14 -27.52 -13.32
N LEU A 251 2.85 -26.58 -12.42
CA LEU A 251 3.01 -26.76 -10.98
C LEU A 251 2.08 -27.87 -10.43
N SER A 252 0.87 -28.00 -10.97
CA SER A 252 -0.05 -29.08 -10.59
C SER A 252 0.48 -30.47 -10.93
N GLY A 253 1.42 -30.57 -11.86
CA GLY A 253 2.14 -31.81 -12.21
C GLY A 253 3.28 -32.15 -11.24
N LEU A 254 3.55 -31.33 -10.24
CA LEU A 254 4.63 -31.46 -9.25
C LEU A 254 4.10 -31.29 -7.80
N PRO A 255 3.06 -32.04 -7.40
CA PRO A 255 2.33 -31.80 -6.15
C PRO A 255 3.17 -32.08 -4.89
N GLU A 256 4.26 -32.83 -5.00
CA GLU A 256 5.19 -33.14 -3.92
C GLU A 256 6.09 -31.95 -3.54
N TYR A 257 6.30 -30.98 -4.45
CA TYR A 257 7.21 -29.87 -4.25
C TYR A 257 6.47 -28.57 -3.91
N THR A 258 7.14 -27.70 -3.15
CA THR A 258 6.74 -26.32 -2.95
C THR A 258 7.68 -25.44 -3.77
N ILE A 259 7.19 -24.88 -4.87
CA ILE A 259 7.97 -24.05 -5.79
C ILE A 259 7.32 -22.68 -5.90
N PRO A 260 7.80 -21.67 -5.15
CA PRO A 260 7.33 -20.31 -5.29
C PRO A 260 7.68 -19.75 -6.68
N VAL A 261 6.67 -19.34 -7.43
CA VAL A 261 6.83 -18.67 -8.72
C VAL A 261 6.23 -17.27 -8.62
N PHE A 262 7.07 -16.25 -8.67
CA PHE A 262 6.70 -14.84 -8.61
C PHE A 262 6.65 -14.26 -10.01
N ILE A 263 5.45 -13.89 -10.47
CA ILE A 263 5.24 -13.33 -11.80
C ILE A 263 5.29 -11.81 -11.71
N ILE A 264 6.26 -11.21 -12.40
CA ILE A 264 6.46 -9.77 -12.48
C ILE A 264 5.82 -9.27 -13.78
N ASP A 265 4.69 -8.59 -13.64
CA ASP A 265 4.02 -7.83 -14.70
C ASP A 265 4.23 -6.34 -14.38
N ASP A 266 5.04 -5.67 -15.19
CA ASP A 266 5.45 -4.28 -14.97
C ASP A 266 4.26 -3.34 -14.82
N ASP A 267 3.24 -3.52 -15.66
CA ASP A 267 2.08 -2.63 -15.72
C ASP A 267 1.12 -2.88 -14.55
N LYS A 268 0.88 -4.16 -14.22
CA LYS A 268 0.11 -4.56 -13.03
C LYS A 268 0.79 -4.07 -11.75
N THR A 269 2.09 -4.30 -11.66
CA THR A 269 2.88 -3.90 -10.48
C THR A 269 2.86 -2.38 -10.31
N ALA A 270 2.96 -1.60 -11.40
CA ALA A 270 2.84 -0.15 -11.36
C ALA A 270 1.52 0.31 -10.75
N ALA A 271 0.41 -0.24 -11.23
CA ALA A 271 -0.92 0.11 -10.73
C ALA A 271 -1.10 -0.30 -9.25
N GLN A 272 -0.68 -1.51 -8.89
CA GLN A 272 -0.79 -2.01 -7.52
C GLN A 272 0.07 -1.18 -6.55
N GLN A 273 1.29 -0.83 -6.93
CA GLN A 273 2.18 0.01 -6.13
C GLN A 273 1.59 1.41 -5.92
N LEU A 274 1.07 2.04 -6.98
CA LEU A 274 0.42 3.32 -6.82
C LEU A 274 -0.73 3.23 -5.82
N LEU A 275 -1.66 2.30 -6.03
CA LEU A 275 -2.91 2.26 -5.29
C LEU A 275 -2.76 1.75 -3.85
N SER A 276 -1.71 1.00 -3.54
CA SER A 276 -1.42 0.54 -2.18
C SER A 276 -0.59 1.55 -1.37
N HIS A 277 0.40 2.23 -2.00
CA HIS A 277 1.24 3.21 -1.31
C HIS A 277 0.61 4.61 -1.28
N HIS A 278 -0.19 4.93 -2.29
CA HIS A 278 -0.90 6.20 -2.43
C HIS A 278 -2.40 5.94 -2.65
N PRO A 279 -3.10 5.48 -1.61
CA PRO A 279 -4.46 5.01 -1.73
C PRO A 279 -5.45 6.05 -2.26
N LEU A 280 -6.46 5.58 -2.97
CA LEU A 280 -7.49 6.45 -3.56
C LEU A 280 -8.32 7.23 -2.53
N PHE A 281 -8.33 6.79 -1.28
CA PHE A 281 -9.02 7.51 -0.21
C PHE A 281 -8.31 8.79 0.28
N TYR A 282 -7.16 9.16 -0.25
CA TYR A 282 -6.42 10.36 0.15
C TYR A 282 -7.26 11.62 0.25
N PRO A 283 -8.11 11.95 -0.73
CA PRO A 283 -8.96 13.14 -0.63
C PRO A 283 -10.07 12.99 0.41
N VAL A 284 -10.36 11.79 0.90
CA VAL A 284 -11.50 11.51 1.78
C VAL A 284 -11.15 11.73 3.24
N ARG A 285 -11.96 12.53 3.96
CA ARG A 285 -11.81 12.69 5.40
C ARG A 285 -12.56 11.61 6.17
N ALA A 286 -11.92 11.03 7.18
CA ALA A 286 -12.53 9.95 7.96
C ALA A 286 -13.85 10.35 8.67
N VAL A 287 -14.01 11.63 9.00
CA VAL A 287 -15.25 12.15 9.60
C VAL A 287 -16.42 12.09 8.63
N ASP A 288 -16.17 12.25 7.34
CA ASP A 288 -17.20 12.28 6.31
C ASP A 288 -17.82 10.90 6.09
N LEU A 289 -17.11 9.81 6.39
CA LEU A 289 -17.63 8.44 6.30
C LEU A 289 -18.86 8.22 7.21
N LYS A 290 -18.79 8.71 8.46
CA LYS A 290 -19.91 8.54 9.41
C LYS A 290 -21.13 9.37 9.05
N GLU A 291 -20.92 10.56 8.53
CA GLU A 291 -22.00 11.46 8.15
C GLU A 291 -22.66 10.99 6.86
N SER A 292 -21.85 10.56 5.91
CA SER A 292 -22.33 10.11 4.60
C SER A 292 -23.08 8.78 4.65
N ALA A 293 -22.66 7.85 5.52
CA ALA A 293 -23.38 6.57 5.69
C ALA A 293 -24.85 6.74 6.14
N LYS A 294 -25.19 7.90 6.72
CA LYS A 294 -26.57 8.21 7.16
C LYS A 294 -27.42 8.84 6.06
N LYS A 295 -26.82 9.24 4.95
CA LYS A 295 -27.51 9.88 3.83
C LYS A 295 -28.20 8.87 2.94
N LEU A 296 -29.21 9.31 2.22
CA LEU A 296 -29.78 8.55 1.10
C LEU A 296 -28.68 8.33 0.05
N LYS A 297 -28.82 7.29 -0.75
CA LYS A 297 -27.78 6.90 -1.72
C LYS A 297 -27.47 8.03 -2.70
N GLU A 298 -28.48 8.73 -3.16
CA GLU A 298 -28.41 9.82 -4.13
C GLU A 298 -27.68 11.06 -3.57
N ASP A 299 -27.68 11.23 -2.25
CA ASP A 299 -27.04 12.35 -1.55
C ASP A 299 -25.61 12.02 -1.08
N ARG A 300 -25.12 10.81 -1.34
CA ARG A 300 -23.79 10.40 -0.92
C ARG A 300 -22.72 11.01 -1.79
N PRO A 301 -21.60 11.47 -1.20
CA PRO A 301 -20.50 12.01 -1.99
C PRO A 301 -19.87 10.94 -2.86
N ILE A 302 -19.28 11.39 -3.96
CA ILE A 302 -18.59 10.52 -4.93
C ILE A 302 -17.09 10.72 -4.79
N LEU A 303 -16.34 9.63 -4.73
CA LEU A 303 -14.90 9.60 -4.99
C LEU A 303 -14.70 9.28 -6.47
N HIS A 304 -14.12 10.23 -7.19
CA HIS A 304 -13.89 10.12 -8.61
C HIS A 304 -12.41 9.88 -8.91
N PHE A 305 -12.09 8.74 -9.46
CA PHE A 305 -10.75 8.42 -9.98
C PHE A 305 -10.70 8.70 -11.47
N ILE A 306 -9.90 9.68 -11.87
CA ILE A 306 -9.77 10.16 -13.25
C ILE A 306 -8.42 9.71 -13.80
N ILE A 307 -8.45 8.91 -14.85
CA ILE A 307 -7.28 8.37 -15.54
C ILE A 307 -7.16 9.04 -16.89
N LEU A 308 -6.02 9.70 -17.14
CA LEU A 308 -5.72 10.33 -18.43
C LEU A 308 -4.71 9.46 -19.18
N GLY A 309 -5.15 8.95 -20.33
CA GLY A 309 -4.39 8.02 -21.18
C GLY A 309 -4.99 6.63 -21.23
N THR A 310 -4.60 5.87 -22.26
CA THR A 310 -5.11 4.52 -22.58
C THR A 310 -4.00 3.49 -22.69
N SER A 311 -2.89 3.70 -21.96
CA SER A 311 -1.79 2.74 -21.90
C SER A 311 -2.18 1.42 -21.18
N ARG A 312 -1.32 0.41 -21.28
CA ARG A 312 -1.52 -0.83 -20.51
C ARG A 312 -1.60 -0.58 -19.01
N VAL A 313 -0.82 0.38 -18.46
CA VAL A 313 -0.92 0.77 -17.05
C VAL A 313 -2.29 1.35 -16.75
N ALA A 314 -2.86 2.16 -17.64
CA ALA A 314 -4.22 2.69 -17.48
C ALA A 314 -5.27 1.57 -17.39
N LYS A 315 -5.14 0.50 -18.22
CA LYS A 315 -6.00 -0.69 -18.10
C LYS A 315 -5.89 -1.34 -16.72
N TRP A 316 -4.68 -1.50 -16.19
CA TRP A 316 -4.47 -2.05 -14.86
C TRP A 316 -4.97 -1.09 -13.76
N LEU A 317 -4.79 0.22 -13.91
CA LEU A 317 -5.34 1.19 -12.96
C LEU A 317 -6.87 1.09 -12.86
N VAL A 318 -7.58 0.96 -14.00
CA VAL A 318 -9.04 0.73 -13.99
C VAL A 318 -9.37 -0.56 -13.24
N ARG A 319 -8.71 -1.66 -13.54
CA ARG A 319 -8.99 -2.98 -12.95
C ARG A 319 -8.67 -3.03 -11.47
N GLU A 320 -7.52 -2.51 -11.05
CA GLU A 320 -7.10 -2.52 -9.64
C GLU A 320 -7.95 -1.53 -8.82
N ALA A 321 -8.23 -0.34 -9.35
CA ALA A 321 -9.11 0.62 -8.68
C ALA A 321 -10.53 0.06 -8.49
N PHE A 322 -11.06 -0.65 -9.46
CA PHE A 322 -12.42 -1.20 -9.42
C PHE A 322 -12.68 -2.05 -8.16
N TRP A 323 -11.71 -2.84 -7.72
CA TRP A 323 -11.88 -3.68 -6.55
C TRP A 323 -11.34 -3.06 -5.25
N MET A 324 -10.37 -2.14 -5.35
CA MET A 324 -9.84 -1.42 -4.18
C MET A 324 -10.78 -0.31 -3.71
N MET A 325 -11.48 0.35 -4.64
CA MET A 325 -12.47 1.38 -4.31
C MET A 325 -13.71 0.74 -3.70
N GLY A 326 -13.95 1.03 -2.44
CA GLY A 326 -15.14 0.57 -1.74
C GLY A 326 -15.11 1.05 -0.30
N PHE A 327 -16.20 1.67 0.13
CA PHE A 327 -16.33 2.21 1.47
C PHE A 327 -17.39 1.43 2.25
N ARG A 328 -17.15 1.30 3.56
CA ARG A 328 -18.10 0.63 4.45
C ARG A 328 -19.48 1.24 4.31
N GLU A 329 -20.52 0.39 4.31
CA GLU A 329 -21.90 0.81 4.17
C GLU A 329 -22.16 1.68 2.93
N ASN A 330 -21.27 1.56 1.93
CA ASN A 330 -21.29 2.40 0.72
C ASN A 330 -21.38 3.90 1.03
N ALA A 331 -20.72 4.34 2.11
CA ALA A 331 -20.78 5.72 2.59
C ALA A 331 -20.34 6.75 1.53
N ILE A 332 -19.46 6.34 0.62
CA ILE A 332 -18.99 7.13 -0.52
C ILE A 332 -19.14 6.26 -1.76
N LEU A 333 -19.77 6.79 -2.79
CA LEU A 333 -19.89 6.13 -4.09
C LEU A 333 -18.57 6.29 -4.87
N CYS A 334 -18.29 5.37 -5.77
CA CYS A 334 -17.03 5.32 -6.51
C CYS A 334 -17.27 5.41 -8.01
N LYS A 335 -16.50 6.27 -8.68
CA LYS A 335 -16.55 6.47 -10.13
C LYS A 335 -15.12 6.45 -10.70
N ILE A 336 -14.94 5.78 -11.84
CA ILE A 336 -13.68 5.71 -12.58
C ILE A 336 -13.95 6.25 -13.98
N THR A 337 -13.23 7.29 -14.41
CA THR A 337 -13.36 7.82 -15.75
C THR A 337 -12.01 7.80 -16.45
N VAL A 338 -11.97 7.25 -17.65
CA VAL A 338 -10.80 7.29 -18.53
C VAL A 338 -11.00 8.37 -19.59
N LEU A 339 -10.09 9.34 -19.59
CA LEU A 339 -10.06 10.43 -20.55
C LEU A 339 -8.94 10.18 -21.56
N ASP A 340 -9.27 10.13 -22.85
CA ASP A 340 -8.31 9.97 -23.96
C ASP A 340 -9.04 10.20 -25.28
N GLU A 341 -8.36 10.41 -26.39
CA GLU A 341 -8.99 10.46 -27.71
C GLU A 341 -9.81 9.20 -28.03
N LYS A 342 -9.46 8.06 -27.43
CA LYS A 342 -10.12 6.75 -27.58
C LYS A 342 -10.66 6.22 -26.25
N GLY A 343 -10.98 7.09 -25.31
CA GLY A 343 -11.39 6.71 -23.96
C GLY A 343 -12.62 5.79 -23.92
N GLU A 344 -13.66 6.10 -24.69
CA GLU A 344 -14.86 5.26 -24.79
C GLU A 344 -14.56 3.87 -25.39
N GLU A 345 -13.78 3.81 -26.46
CA GLU A 345 -13.38 2.54 -27.09
C GLU A 345 -12.56 1.68 -26.11
N PHE A 346 -11.64 2.32 -25.39
CA PHE A 346 -10.78 1.65 -24.43
C PHE A 346 -11.59 1.03 -23.29
N VAL A 347 -12.49 1.77 -22.67
CA VAL A 347 -13.37 1.26 -21.61
C VAL A 347 -14.32 0.18 -22.13
N ARG A 348 -14.85 0.33 -23.33
CA ARG A 348 -15.67 -0.70 -23.97
C ARG A 348 -14.91 -2.01 -24.15
N LYS A 349 -13.63 -1.97 -24.54
CA LYS A 349 -12.77 -3.16 -24.63
C LYS A 349 -12.56 -3.81 -23.28
N ILE A 350 -12.28 -3.03 -22.22
CA ILE A 350 -12.14 -3.55 -20.85
C ILE A 350 -13.43 -4.25 -20.42
N LYS A 351 -14.58 -3.62 -20.62
CA LYS A 351 -15.88 -4.20 -20.26
C LYS A 351 -16.20 -5.48 -21.02
N ALA A 352 -15.81 -5.56 -22.29
CA ALA A 352 -15.97 -6.77 -23.10
C ALA A 352 -15.07 -7.92 -22.63
N GLU A 353 -13.85 -7.60 -22.20
CA GLU A 353 -12.90 -8.59 -21.68
C GLU A 353 -13.24 -9.03 -20.24
N TYR A 354 -13.81 -8.12 -19.44
CA TYR A 354 -14.20 -8.35 -18.05
C TYR A 354 -15.67 -7.98 -17.82
N PRO A 355 -16.61 -8.80 -18.35
CA PRO A 355 -18.04 -8.45 -18.34
C PRO A 355 -18.62 -8.30 -16.94
N GLY A 356 -18.05 -8.95 -15.93
CA GLY A 356 -18.44 -8.79 -14.52
C GLY A 356 -18.22 -7.37 -13.95
N MET A 357 -17.46 -6.53 -14.63
CA MET A 357 -17.32 -5.10 -14.26
C MET A 357 -18.50 -4.24 -14.72
N VAL A 358 -19.50 -4.82 -15.39
CA VAL A 358 -20.71 -4.14 -15.87
C VAL A 358 -21.89 -4.55 -14.98
N LYS A 359 -22.53 -3.58 -14.36
CA LYS A 359 -23.60 -3.80 -13.37
C LYS A 359 -24.86 -4.50 -13.90
N SER A 360 -25.11 -4.45 -15.22
CA SER A 360 -26.41 -4.83 -15.81
C SER A 360 -26.60 -6.32 -16.12
N ASP A 361 -25.51 -7.11 -16.13
CA ASP A 361 -25.57 -8.44 -16.72
C ASP A 361 -25.55 -9.59 -15.70
N PHE A 362 -25.31 -9.28 -14.41
CA PHE A 362 -25.20 -10.29 -13.36
C PHE A 362 -25.94 -9.83 -12.10
N ASP A 363 -26.63 -10.76 -11.48
CA ASP A 363 -27.49 -10.58 -10.29
C ASP A 363 -26.68 -10.29 -9.01
N VAL A 364 -25.74 -9.36 -9.09
CA VAL A 364 -24.99 -8.78 -7.95
C VAL A 364 -25.57 -7.44 -7.55
N GLU A 365 -26.87 -7.25 -7.73
CA GLU A 365 -27.56 -5.96 -7.51
C GLU A 365 -27.35 -5.35 -6.11
N GLU A 366 -27.07 -6.18 -5.12
CA GLU A 366 -26.86 -5.73 -3.74
C GLU A 366 -25.43 -5.24 -3.48
N ILE A 367 -24.48 -5.52 -4.38
CA ILE A 367 -23.07 -5.08 -4.25
C ILE A 367 -22.87 -3.79 -5.03
N GLU A 368 -22.42 -2.75 -4.34
CA GLU A 368 -22.09 -1.48 -5.00
C GLU A 368 -20.80 -1.62 -5.80
N LEU A 369 -20.90 -1.51 -7.11
CA LEU A 369 -19.79 -1.53 -8.04
C LEU A 369 -19.41 -0.10 -8.44
N PRO A 370 -18.09 0.24 -8.57
CA PRO A 370 -17.68 1.50 -9.14
C PRO A 370 -18.21 1.67 -10.57
N GLU A 371 -18.74 2.85 -10.87
CA GLU A 371 -19.11 3.20 -12.25
C GLU A 371 -17.83 3.41 -13.08
N VAL A 372 -17.71 2.74 -14.24
CA VAL A 372 -16.55 2.86 -15.13
C VAL A 372 -16.99 3.50 -16.44
N LEU A 373 -16.45 4.67 -16.75
CA LEU A 373 -16.77 5.45 -17.95
C LEU A 373 -15.52 5.74 -18.76
N GLY A 374 -15.71 5.91 -20.06
CA GLY A 374 -14.72 6.44 -20.98
C GLY A 374 -15.27 7.69 -21.66
N GLU A 375 -14.43 8.70 -21.82
CA GLU A 375 -14.78 9.93 -22.53
C GLU A 375 -13.70 10.23 -23.58
N ASN A 376 -14.14 10.58 -24.80
CA ASN A 376 -13.24 10.93 -25.88
C ASN A 376 -12.86 12.40 -25.80
N ILE A 377 -11.57 12.68 -25.57
CA ILE A 377 -11.07 14.04 -25.42
C ILE A 377 -9.68 14.19 -26.03
N ASP A 378 -9.45 15.30 -26.69
CA ASP A 378 -8.12 15.78 -27.07
C ASP A 378 -7.50 16.56 -25.89
N PHE A 379 -6.41 16.07 -25.35
CA PHE A 379 -5.69 16.71 -24.24
C PHE A 379 -5.17 18.11 -24.57
N HIS A 380 -4.98 18.45 -25.83
CA HIS A 380 -4.52 19.76 -26.29
C HIS A 380 -5.65 20.76 -26.51
N SER A 381 -6.90 20.33 -26.43
CA SER A 381 -8.08 21.18 -26.59
C SER A 381 -8.44 21.96 -25.31
N PHE A 382 -9.28 22.98 -25.44
CA PHE A 382 -9.87 23.69 -24.30
C PHE A 382 -10.85 22.82 -23.51
N GLN A 383 -11.40 21.77 -24.11
CA GLN A 383 -12.38 20.87 -23.49
C GLN A 383 -11.86 20.21 -22.22
N LEU A 384 -10.54 19.94 -22.12
CA LEU A 384 -9.95 19.37 -20.92
C LEU A 384 -10.24 20.22 -19.67
N ALA A 385 -10.09 21.55 -19.78
CA ALA A 385 -10.34 22.45 -18.67
C ALA A 385 -11.82 22.43 -18.23
N ASP A 386 -12.73 22.41 -19.20
CA ASP A 386 -14.17 22.40 -18.94
C ASP A 386 -14.61 21.07 -18.31
N ILE A 387 -14.11 19.94 -18.81
CA ILE A 387 -14.41 18.60 -18.26
C ILE A 387 -13.87 18.50 -16.83
N LEU A 388 -12.62 18.87 -16.58
CA LEU A 388 -12.05 18.81 -15.24
C LEU A 388 -12.79 19.73 -14.25
N LYS A 389 -13.23 20.89 -14.72
CA LYS A 389 -14.05 21.80 -13.91
C LYS A 389 -15.39 21.15 -13.55
N ASN A 390 -16.10 20.60 -14.52
CA ASN A 390 -17.38 19.93 -14.28
C ASN A 390 -17.22 18.74 -13.31
N ILE A 391 -16.18 17.92 -13.47
CA ILE A 391 -15.86 16.82 -12.54
C ILE A 391 -15.66 17.35 -11.11
N MET A 392 -14.92 18.44 -10.95
CA MET A 392 -14.66 19.01 -9.62
C MET A 392 -15.91 19.66 -9.00
N ASP A 393 -16.81 20.18 -9.82
CA ASP A 393 -18.06 20.77 -9.35
C ASP A 393 -19.06 19.68 -8.92
N GLU A 394 -19.05 18.52 -9.57
CA GLU A 394 -19.93 17.39 -9.28
C GLU A 394 -19.45 16.49 -8.13
N THR A 395 -18.12 16.38 -7.96
CA THR A 395 -17.54 15.40 -7.02
C THR A 395 -16.62 16.07 -5.99
N PRO A 396 -16.89 15.91 -4.66
CA PRO A 396 -16.09 16.53 -3.62
C PRO A 396 -14.68 15.91 -3.49
N TYR A 397 -14.49 14.67 -3.97
CA TYR A 397 -13.23 13.95 -3.86
C TYR A 397 -12.75 13.51 -5.24
N SER A 398 -11.63 14.05 -5.70
CA SER A 398 -11.05 13.71 -6.99
C SER A 398 -9.59 13.25 -6.84
N TYR A 399 -9.24 12.17 -7.54
CA TYR A 399 -7.89 11.63 -7.63
C TYR A 399 -7.54 11.47 -9.11
N PHE A 400 -6.39 11.99 -9.53
CA PHE A 400 -5.95 11.98 -10.92
C PHE A 400 -4.76 11.04 -11.11
N ALA A 401 -4.75 10.29 -12.22
CA ALA A 401 -3.61 9.52 -12.67
C ALA A 401 -3.36 9.79 -14.15
N VAL A 402 -2.14 10.17 -14.49
CA VAL A 402 -1.72 10.39 -15.88
C VAL A 402 -0.87 9.21 -16.31
N ALA A 403 -1.35 8.47 -17.31
CA ALA A 403 -0.77 7.19 -17.75
C ALA A 403 -0.91 7.01 -19.27
N THR A 404 -0.28 7.92 -20.05
CA THR A 404 -0.08 7.74 -21.50
C THR A 404 1.16 6.86 -21.75
N GLU A 405 1.50 6.64 -23.02
CA GLU A 405 2.69 5.85 -23.39
C GLU A 405 4.02 6.63 -23.26
N SER A 406 3.97 7.94 -23.02
CA SER A 406 5.14 8.82 -22.95
C SER A 406 5.32 9.47 -21.58
N ASP A 407 6.46 9.23 -20.93
CA ASP A 407 6.80 9.86 -19.64
C ASP A 407 6.82 11.40 -19.72
N GLU A 408 7.32 11.95 -20.84
CA GLU A 408 7.41 13.39 -21.06
C GLU A 408 6.01 14.01 -21.23
N GLU A 409 5.13 13.34 -21.95
CA GLU A 409 3.73 13.73 -22.10
C GLU A 409 3.01 13.66 -20.75
N ASN A 410 3.23 12.60 -19.98
CA ASN A 410 2.65 12.42 -18.66
C ASN A 410 3.00 13.59 -17.72
N LEU A 411 4.26 14.03 -17.68
CA LEU A 411 4.70 15.17 -16.89
C LEU A 411 4.09 16.49 -17.36
N SER A 412 4.04 16.70 -18.69
CA SER A 412 3.44 17.90 -19.28
C SER A 412 1.95 17.99 -18.94
N LEU A 413 1.23 16.88 -19.12
CA LEU A 413 -0.20 16.79 -18.87
C LEU A 413 -0.52 16.96 -17.37
N ALA A 414 0.26 16.33 -16.49
CA ALA A 414 0.11 16.48 -15.04
C ALA A 414 0.31 17.96 -14.60
N THR A 415 1.28 18.65 -15.19
CA THR A 415 1.51 20.08 -14.92
C THR A 415 0.30 20.91 -15.35
N ARG A 416 -0.24 20.62 -16.54
CA ARG A 416 -1.45 21.31 -17.05
C ARG A 416 -2.67 21.04 -16.17
N ILE A 417 -2.88 19.81 -15.73
CA ILE A 417 -3.96 19.47 -14.78
C ILE A 417 -3.82 20.30 -13.51
N ARG A 418 -2.62 20.32 -12.90
CA ARG A 418 -2.36 21.11 -11.71
C ARG A 418 -2.73 22.59 -11.91
N GLU A 419 -2.34 23.20 -13.03
CA GLU A 419 -2.67 24.59 -13.34
C GLU A 419 -4.18 24.82 -13.44
N ILE A 420 -4.92 23.92 -14.08
CA ILE A 420 -6.38 23.97 -14.19
C ILE A 420 -7.01 23.89 -12.80
N LEU A 421 -6.60 22.92 -11.99
CA LEU A 421 -7.12 22.72 -10.64
C LEU A 421 -6.88 23.93 -9.74
N VAL A 422 -5.67 24.50 -9.77
CA VAL A 422 -5.34 25.73 -9.01
C VAL A 422 -6.22 26.90 -9.45
N ARG A 423 -6.35 27.11 -10.75
CA ARG A 423 -7.16 28.19 -11.31
C ARG A 423 -8.62 28.08 -10.89
N ASN A 424 -9.20 26.90 -11.02
CA ASN A 424 -10.57 26.63 -10.62
C ASN A 424 -10.79 26.90 -9.11
N ASN A 425 -9.89 26.47 -8.25
CA ASN A 425 -9.99 26.71 -6.81
C ASN A 425 -9.89 28.20 -6.44
N ILE A 426 -9.08 28.96 -7.16
CA ILE A 426 -8.98 30.42 -6.97
C ILE A 426 -10.29 31.09 -7.41
N GLU A 427 -10.84 30.71 -8.56
CA GLU A 427 -12.10 31.25 -9.09
C GLU A 427 -13.28 31.00 -8.15
N GLN A 428 -13.39 29.80 -7.62
CA GLN A 428 -14.46 29.41 -6.70
C GLN A 428 -14.26 29.94 -5.27
N ARG A 429 -13.12 30.54 -4.95
CA ARG A 429 -12.74 30.94 -3.59
C ARG A 429 -12.92 29.80 -2.57
N ASN A 430 -12.70 28.58 -3.00
CA ASN A 430 -13.00 27.38 -2.24
C ASN A 430 -11.93 27.16 -1.16
N LYS A 431 -12.22 27.62 0.06
CA LYS A 431 -11.31 27.43 1.21
C LYS A 431 -11.17 25.94 1.57
N THR A 432 -12.17 25.15 1.31
CA THR A 432 -12.17 23.71 1.63
C THR A 432 -11.27 22.93 0.67
N ALA A 433 -11.19 23.33 -0.59
CA ALA A 433 -10.31 22.69 -1.58
C ALA A 433 -8.80 22.91 -1.27
N LEU A 434 -8.46 23.94 -0.48
CA LEU A 434 -7.11 24.14 0.02
C LEU A 434 -6.74 23.16 1.16
N GLU A 435 -7.74 22.55 1.77
CA GLU A 435 -7.58 21.60 2.88
C GLU A 435 -7.68 20.14 2.40
N THR A 436 -8.27 19.90 1.22
CA THR A 436 -8.46 18.58 0.65
C THR A 436 -7.49 18.39 -0.52
N PRO A 437 -6.53 17.47 -0.44
CA PRO A 437 -5.60 17.24 -1.52
C PRO A 437 -6.33 16.68 -2.75
N ASN A 438 -5.94 17.18 -3.94
CA ASN A 438 -6.27 16.55 -5.22
C ASN A 438 -5.01 15.83 -5.73
N PRO A 439 -4.78 14.57 -5.36
CA PRO A 439 -3.58 13.83 -5.76
C PRO A 439 -3.51 13.72 -7.28
N ILE A 440 -2.30 13.94 -7.83
CA ILE A 440 -1.99 13.75 -9.24
C ILE A 440 -0.85 12.74 -9.34
N ALA A 441 -1.20 11.51 -9.66
CA ALA A 441 -0.23 10.46 -9.93
C ALA A 441 0.27 10.56 -11.37
N VAL A 442 1.57 10.37 -11.58
CA VAL A 442 2.21 10.53 -12.89
C VAL A 442 3.04 9.30 -13.19
N LEU A 443 2.69 8.60 -14.27
CA LEU A 443 3.48 7.47 -14.74
C LEU A 443 4.84 7.96 -15.25
N CYS A 444 5.91 7.50 -14.62
CA CYS A 444 7.29 7.78 -14.98
C CYS A 444 8.10 6.48 -14.95
N ARG A 445 8.32 5.88 -16.10
CA ARG A 445 9.09 4.61 -16.20
C ARG A 445 10.58 4.83 -16.06
N LYS A 446 11.06 6.03 -16.45
CA LYS A 446 12.46 6.41 -16.33
C LYS A 446 12.74 6.97 -14.93
N ASP A 447 13.67 6.38 -14.19
CA ASP A 447 14.03 6.81 -12.83
C ASP A 447 14.41 8.29 -12.76
N GLN A 448 15.08 8.82 -13.79
CA GLN A 448 15.47 10.22 -13.86
C GLN A 448 14.24 11.16 -13.90
N LEU A 449 13.19 10.79 -14.64
CA LEU A 449 11.98 11.59 -14.73
C LEU A 449 11.12 11.47 -13.48
N ALA A 450 11.07 10.29 -12.86
CA ALA A 450 10.44 10.11 -11.55
C ALA A 450 11.09 10.99 -10.48
N TRP A 451 12.43 11.06 -10.48
CA TRP A 451 13.16 11.95 -9.60
C TRP A 451 12.90 13.45 -9.90
N THR A 452 12.79 13.82 -11.19
CA THR A 452 12.44 15.18 -11.61
C THR A 452 11.03 15.53 -11.15
N ALA A 453 10.05 14.64 -11.31
CA ALA A 453 8.68 14.84 -10.85
C ALA A 453 8.62 15.07 -9.33
N LYS A 454 9.38 14.30 -8.54
CA LYS A 454 9.50 14.54 -7.09
C LYS A 454 10.11 15.92 -6.75
N ARG A 455 10.97 16.45 -7.60
CA ARG A 455 11.63 17.77 -7.39
C ARG A 455 10.83 18.96 -7.88
N LEU A 456 9.86 18.78 -8.76
CA LEU A 456 8.94 19.86 -9.14
C LEU A 456 8.08 20.36 -7.97
N VAL A 457 8.30 19.78 -6.81
CA VAL A 457 7.75 20.10 -5.51
C VAL A 457 8.55 21.19 -4.75
N ILE A 458 9.50 21.85 -5.37
CA ILE A 458 10.37 22.87 -4.75
C ILE A 458 9.58 24.09 -4.21
N GLU A 459 8.33 24.24 -4.57
CA GLU A 459 7.47 25.32 -4.07
C GLU A 459 7.18 25.26 -2.55
N LYS A 460 7.57 24.19 -1.86
CA LYS A 460 7.46 24.07 -0.39
C LYS A 460 8.08 25.24 0.36
N GLU A 461 9.25 25.70 -0.10
CA GLU A 461 9.97 26.81 0.52
C GLU A 461 9.30 28.17 0.25
N ILE A 462 8.56 28.30 -0.86
CA ILE A 462 7.95 29.56 -1.31
C ILE A 462 6.57 29.76 -0.71
N TYR A 463 5.74 28.70 -0.65
CA TYR A 463 4.33 28.82 -0.30
C TYR A 463 3.95 28.21 1.06
N GLY A 464 4.86 27.54 1.74
CA GLY A 464 4.65 26.90 3.03
C GLY A 464 3.95 25.52 2.93
N ASP A 465 3.94 24.80 4.04
CA ASP A 465 3.56 23.38 4.08
C ASP A 465 2.15 23.05 3.57
N ARG A 466 1.20 23.97 3.69
CA ARG A 466 -0.21 23.70 3.28
C ARG A 466 -0.41 23.61 1.77
N TRP A 467 0.30 24.42 1.00
CA TRP A 467 0.21 24.42 -0.46
C TRP A 467 0.89 23.21 -1.09
N PHE A 468 1.94 22.75 -0.47
CA PHE A 468 2.75 21.65 -0.91
C PHE A 468 1.96 20.36 -1.08
N ASN A 469 1.18 19.99 -0.08
CA ASN A 469 0.47 18.73 -0.03
C ASN A 469 -0.72 18.66 -1.01
N THR A 470 -1.25 19.79 -1.38
CA THR A 470 -2.39 19.89 -2.30
C THR A 470 -1.99 19.73 -3.77
N TRP A 471 -0.72 19.97 -4.13
CA TRP A 471 -0.29 20.13 -5.52
C TRP A 471 0.94 19.30 -5.89
N SER A 472 1.41 18.43 -5.03
CA SER A 472 2.55 17.57 -5.32
C SER A 472 2.18 16.47 -6.33
N PHE A 473 3.13 16.11 -7.19
CA PHE A 473 2.98 14.94 -8.05
C PHE A 473 3.40 13.68 -7.31
N ILE A 474 2.72 12.58 -7.61
CA ILE A 474 3.03 11.24 -7.14
C ILE A 474 3.61 10.47 -8.31
N PRO A 475 4.93 10.46 -8.54
CA PRO A 475 5.52 9.65 -9.59
C PRO A 475 5.44 8.18 -9.22
N PHE A 476 5.03 7.37 -10.19
CA PHE A 476 4.95 5.92 -10.06
C PHE A 476 5.43 5.27 -11.37
N GLY A 477 5.64 3.98 -11.35
CA GLY A 477 5.94 3.27 -12.57
C GLY A 477 7.42 3.10 -12.89
N ASN A 478 8.35 3.55 -12.02
CA ASN A 478 9.77 3.44 -12.30
C ASN A 478 10.29 2.02 -12.10
N LEU A 479 11.04 1.54 -13.10
CA LEU A 479 11.48 0.15 -13.18
C LEU A 479 12.37 -0.29 -12.01
N SER A 480 13.22 0.60 -11.47
CA SER A 480 14.09 0.28 -10.34
C SER A 480 13.32 -0.10 -9.07
N ALA A 481 12.07 0.34 -8.94
CA ALA A 481 11.22 0.00 -7.81
C ALA A 481 10.57 -1.39 -7.94
N TYR A 482 10.39 -1.92 -9.16
CA TYR A 482 9.65 -3.18 -9.37
C TYR A 482 10.51 -4.43 -9.28
N TYR A 483 11.79 -4.28 -9.63
CA TYR A 483 12.73 -5.40 -9.66
C TYR A 483 13.56 -5.44 -8.38
N SER A 484 12.90 -5.30 -7.23
CA SER A 484 13.54 -5.48 -5.93
C SER A 484 13.05 -6.75 -5.25
N TRP A 485 13.96 -7.44 -4.58
CA TRP A 485 13.62 -8.60 -3.76
C TRP A 485 12.55 -8.27 -2.73
N ASP A 486 12.72 -7.16 -2.03
CA ASP A 486 11.81 -6.75 -0.96
C ASP A 486 10.38 -6.49 -1.47
N LEU A 487 10.23 -6.03 -2.71
CA LEU A 487 8.92 -5.81 -3.29
C LEU A 487 8.27 -7.11 -3.75
N VAL A 488 9.02 -7.96 -4.46
CA VAL A 488 8.45 -9.09 -5.19
C VAL A 488 8.19 -10.30 -4.29
N ALA A 489 9.10 -10.62 -3.38
CA ALA A 489 8.99 -11.81 -2.56
C ALA A 489 9.24 -11.59 -1.06
N GLY A 490 10.08 -10.63 -0.71
CA GLY A 490 10.44 -10.32 0.67
C GLY A 490 9.63 -9.19 1.30
N GLY A 491 8.78 -8.51 0.54
CA GLY A 491 8.06 -7.31 0.94
C GLY A 491 6.98 -7.53 1.99
N THR A 492 6.53 -6.44 2.57
CA THR A 492 5.52 -6.46 3.63
C THR A 492 4.21 -7.07 3.16
N PHE A 493 3.77 -6.76 1.94
CA PHE A 493 2.52 -7.29 1.39
C PHE A 493 2.59 -8.79 1.10
N GLU A 494 3.74 -9.30 0.63
CA GLU A 494 3.92 -10.74 0.40
C GLU A 494 3.89 -11.50 1.73
N LYS A 495 4.60 -11.00 2.74
CA LYS A 495 4.60 -11.59 4.09
C LYS A 495 3.21 -11.56 4.73
N LEU A 496 2.51 -10.44 4.58
CA LEU A 496 1.15 -10.29 5.08
C LEU A 496 0.19 -11.24 4.34
N SER A 497 0.31 -11.35 3.02
CA SER A 497 -0.46 -12.29 2.20
C SER A 497 -0.30 -13.74 2.68
N LYS A 498 0.93 -14.16 2.96
CA LYS A 498 1.22 -15.48 3.50
C LYS A 498 0.62 -15.69 4.90
N CYS A 499 0.71 -14.69 5.79
CA CYS A 499 0.06 -14.72 7.10
C CYS A 499 -1.47 -14.83 6.99
N ILE A 500 -2.07 -14.10 6.07
CA ILE A 500 -3.51 -14.16 5.77
C ILE A 500 -3.89 -15.58 5.31
N HIS A 501 -3.11 -16.17 4.40
CA HIS A 501 -3.35 -17.52 3.93
C HIS A 501 -3.32 -18.54 5.08
N TYR A 502 -2.33 -18.48 5.95
CA TYR A 502 -2.25 -19.37 7.11
C TYR A 502 -3.43 -19.20 8.07
N GLN A 503 -3.93 -17.98 8.24
CA GLN A 503 -5.12 -17.76 9.07
C GLN A 503 -6.38 -18.33 8.44
N PHE A 504 -6.55 -18.22 7.11
CA PHE A 504 -7.64 -18.89 6.41
C PHE A 504 -7.61 -20.39 6.60
N ALA A 505 -6.42 -20.97 6.71
CA ALA A 505 -6.25 -22.38 7.01
C ALA A 505 -6.41 -22.72 8.51
N GLY A 506 -6.65 -21.74 9.36
CA GLY A 506 -6.85 -21.91 10.79
C GLY A 506 -5.59 -22.25 11.60
N LEU A 507 -4.40 -21.90 11.09
CA LEU A 507 -3.14 -22.15 11.79
C LEU A 507 -3.00 -21.22 12.99
N SER A 508 -2.57 -21.77 14.13
CA SER A 508 -2.15 -20.98 15.28
C SER A 508 -0.77 -20.32 15.04
N PRO A 509 -0.40 -19.27 15.79
CA PRO A 509 0.93 -18.66 15.68
C PRO A 509 2.10 -19.63 15.86
N GLU A 510 1.93 -20.68 16.66
CA GLU A 510 2.95 -21.73 16.86
C GLU A 510 3.07 -22.61 15.62
N GLU A 511 1.98 -22.89 14.96
CA GLU A 511 1.91 -23.73 13.77
C GLU A 511 2.40 -23.01 12.50
N THR A 512 2.52 -21.69 12.52
CA THR A 512 3.07 -20.90 11.40
C THR A 512 4.60 -20.82 11.42
N LYS A 513 5.25 -21.39 12.43
CA LYS A 513 6.72 -21.40 12.52
C LYS A 513 7.33 -22.24 11.42
N ALA A 514 8.48 -21.79 10.92
CA ALA A 514 9.25 -22.51 9.91
C ALA A 514 9.58 -23.95 10.39
N GLY A 515 9.40 -24.93 9.49
CA GLY A 515 9.57 -26.36 9.79
C GLY A 515 8.37 -27.01 10.46
N SER A 516 7.25 -26.32 10.62
CA SER A 516 5.98 -26.94 11.00
C SER A 516 5.38 -27.65 9.79
N GLU A 517 5.03 -28.94 9.95
CA GLU A 517 4.39 -29.71 8.88
C GLU A 517 3.10 -29.06 8.33
N LYS A 518 2.35 -28.38 9.22
CA LYS A 518 1.15 -27.64 8.82
C LYS A 518 1.47 -26.42 7.97
N ALA A 519 2.52 -25.67 8.34
CA ALA A 519 2.96 -24.52 7.55
C ALA A 519 3.47 -24.99 6.18
N GLU A 520 4.28 -26.03 6.13
CA GLU A 520 4.78 -26.59 4.86
C GLU A 520 3.64 -27.08 3.95
N LEU A 521 2.59 -27.69 4.52
CA LEU A 521 1.41 -28.10 3.77
C LEU A 521 0.67 -26.88 3.20
N GLN A 522 0.52 -25.80 3.99
CA GLN A 522 -0.14 -24.58 3.52
C GLN A 522 0.72 -23.82 2.52
N ASP A 523 2.04 -23.86 2.61
CA ASP A 523 2.93 -23.32 1.58
C ASP A 523 2.73 -24.00 0.22
N LYS A 524 2.57 -25.32 0.21
CA LYS A 524 2.22 -26.03 -1.04
C LYS A 524 0.89 -25.58 -1.63
N VAL A 525 -0.11 -25.32 -0.79
CA VAL A 525 -1.42 -24.81 -1.24
C VAL A 525 -1.29 -23.38 -1.75
N TYR A 526 -0.55 -22.53 -1.05
CA TYR A 526 -0.36 -21.11 -1.35
C TYR A 526 0.36 -20.91 -2.69
N TYR A 527 1.51 -21.57 -2.86
CA TYR A 527 2.32 -21.46 -4.07
C TYR A 527 1.90 -22.40 -5.20
N GLY A 528 1.12 -23.41 -4.91
CA GLY A 528 0.68 -24.41 -5.88
C GLY A 528 -0.31 -23.90 -6.94
N ARG A 529 -0.92 -22.72 -6.71
CA ARG A 529 -1.80 -22.05 -7.67
C ARG A 529 -1.69 -20.54 -7.54
N GLN A 530 -1.50 -19.86 -8.64
CA GLN A 530 -1.45 -18.40 -8.68
C GLN A 530 -2.74 -17.75 -8.13
N TYR A 531 -3.88 -18.41 -8.28
CA TYR A 531 -5.14 -17.93 -7.68
C TYR A 531 -5.07 -17.84 -6.16
N ASN A 532 -4.50 -18.83 -5.47
CA ASN A 532 -4.42 -18.82 -4.00
C ASN A 532 -3.49 -17.72 -3.50
N HIS A 533 -2.34 -17.56 -4.17
CA HIS A 533 -1.42 -16.46 -3.93
C HIS A 533 -2.10 -15.10 -4.17
N ASP A 534 -2.63 -14.87 -5.38
CA ASP A 534 -3.20 -13.59 -5.79
C ASP A 534 -4.43 -13.20 -4.94
N SER A 535 -5.25 -14.16 -4.49
CA SER A 535 -6.39 -13.90 -3.61
C SER A 535 -5.94 -13.35 -2.26
N SER A 536 -5.00 -14.02 -1.60
CA SER A 536 -4.45 -13.57 -0.32
C SER A 536 -3.65 -12.26 -0.48
N TYR A 537 -2.91 -12.12 -1.58
CA TYR A 537 -2.15 -10.91 -1.90
C TYR A 537 -3.06 -9.70 -2.15
N SER A 538 -4.21 -9.92 -2.79
CA SER A 538 -5.19 -8.85 -2.98
C SER A 538 -5.73 -8.33 -1.65
N LEU A 539 -5.97 -9.21 -0.67
CA LEU A 539 -6.38 -8.76 0.66
C LEU A 539 -5.26 -7.98 1.35
N ALA A 540 -4.01 -8.43 1.25
CA ALA A 540 -2.86 -7.70 1.78
C ALA A 540 -2.77 -6.28 1.19
N LEU A 541 -2.88 -6.14 -0.14
CA LEU A 541 -2.87 -4.85 -0.83
C LEU A 541 -4.02 -3.92 -0.41
N SER A 542 -5.16 -4.47 -0.01
CA SER A 542 -6.34 -3.68 0.41
C SER A 542 -6.30 -3.25 1.88
N MET A 543 -5.33 -3.71 2.65
CA MET A 543 -5.26 -3.40 4.08
C MET A 543 -5.22 -1.90 4.41
N PRO A 544 -4.56 -1.01 3.64
CA PRO A 544 -4.66 0.42 3.83
C PRO A 544 -6.11 0.92 3.86
N TYR A 545 -6.90 0.45 2.90
CA TYR A 545 -8.31 0.82 2.77
C TYR A 545 -9.16 0.31 3.95
N ARG A 546 -8.87 -0.91 4.40
CA ARG A 546 -9.54 -1.50 5.57
C ARG A 546 -9.21 -0.74 6.85
N ILE A 547 -7.94 -0.47 7.11
CA ILE A 547 -7.48 0.24 8.31
C ILE A 547 -8.00 1.66 8.36
N PHE A 548 -8.06 2.35 7.23
CA PHE A 548 -8.60 3.71 7.15
C PHE A 548 -10.06 3.78 7.60
N GLN A 549 -10.87 2.77 7.27
CA GLN A 549 -12.31 2.78 7.47
C GLN A 549 -12.77 2.27 8.83
N PHE A 550 -11.99 1.34 9.43
CA PHE A 550 -12.38 0.67 10.65
C PHE A 550 -11.61 1.18 11.86
N ARG A 551 -12.13 0.89 13.04
CA ARG A 551 -11.57 1.34 14.33
C ARG A 551 -10.93 0.16 15.06
N ASP A 552 -9.94 0.44 15.90
CA ASP A 552 -9.39 -0.54 16.81
C ASP A 552 -10.42 -0.93 17.91
N ILE A 553 -10.06 -1.92 18.72
CA ILE A 553 -10.90 -2.41 19.84
C ILE A 553 -11.27 -1.29 20.83
N ASN A 554 -10.41 -0.27 20.97
CA ASN A 554 -10.65 0.88 21.82
C ASN A 554 -11.48 1.97 21.14
N GLY A 555 -11.80 1.79 19.85
CA GLY A 555 -12.55 2.75 19.04
C GLY A 555 -11.72 3.88 18.46
N ASN A 556 -10.38 3.79 18.55
CA ASN A 556 -9.49 4.75 17.93
C ASN A 556 -9.33 4.45 16.44
N GLN A 557 -9.07 5.48 15.66
CA GLN A 557 -8.67 5.30 14.28
C GLN A 557 -7.26 4.73 14.25
N ILE A 558 -7.07 3.63 13.51
CA ILE A 558 -5.80 2.92 13.46
C ILE A 558 -4.78 3.68 12.63
N MET A 559 -5.27 4.31 11.57
CA MET A 559 -4.43 5.04 10.62
C MET A 559 -4.58 6.53 10.79
N PRO A 560 -3.50 7.30 10.76
CA PRO A 560 -3.56 8.76 10.69
C PRO A 560 -4.36 9.20 9.46
N ILE A 561 -5.09 10.30 9.58
CA ILE A 561 -5.88 10.86 8.49
C ILE A 561 -4.98 11.45 7.39
N ALA A 562 -3.77 11.88 7.76
CA ALA A 562 -2.83 12.48 6.85
C ALA A 562 -2.06 11.38 6.08
N TRP A 563 -2.28 11.32 4.79
CA TRP A 563 -1.64 10.36 3.89
C TRP A 563 -0.11 10.52 3.80
N GLU A 564 0.42 11.69 4.11
CA GLU A 564 1.85 11.96 4.16
C GLU A 564 2.60 11.10 5.18
N ILE A 565 1.86 10.57 6.15
CA ILE A 565 2.39 9.68 7.18
C ILE A 565 2.15 8.22 6.80
N TRP A 566 1.40 7.98 5.72
CA TRP A 566 1.20 6.64 5.21
C TRP A 566 2.49 6.15 4.56
N ASP A 567 3.02 5.11 5.14
CA ASP A 567 4.19 4.41 4.65
C ASP A 567 3.90 2.91 4.78
N GLU A 568 4.24 2.14 3.77
CA GLU A 568 4.19 0.67 3.80
C GLU A 568 4.82 0.11 5.08
N LYS A 569 5.87 0.76 5.55
CA LYS A 569 6.57 0.40 6.78
C LYS A 569 5.78 0.71 8.06
N ALA A 570 4.87 1.69 8.05
CA ALA A 570 3.94 1.91 9.16
C ALA A 570 2.96 0.74 9.33
N PHE A 571 2.67 0.03 8.25
CA PHE A 571 1.90 -1.21 8.22
C PHE A 571 2.62 -2.38 8.88
N ALA A 572 3.94 -2.37 8.84
CA ALA A 572 4.78 -3.42 9.40
C ALA A 572 5.00 -3.30 10.92
N SER A 573 4.32 -2.37 11.62
CA SER A 573 4.38 -2.40 13.09
C SER A 573 3.74 -3.70 13.60
N VAL A 574 4.34 -4.30 14.63
CA VAL A 574 3.85 -5.55 15.24
C VAL A 574 2.39 -5.47 15.66
N GLU A 575 2.00 -4.31 16.19
CA GLU A 575 0.64 -4.11 16.66
C GLU A 575 -0.35 -4.12 15.50
N GLN A 576 0.04 -3.59 14.35
CA GLN A 576 -0.78 -3.59 13.14
C GLN A 576 -0.80 -4.95 12.46
N LEU A 577 0.33 -5.65 12.36
CA LEU A 577 0.37 -7.02 11.86
C LEU A 577 -0.39 -7.97 12.79
N ASN A 578 -0.26 -7.83 14.11
CA ASN A 578 -1.06 -8.59 15.06
C ASN A 578 -2.54 -8.22 15.00
N TYR A 579 -2.86 -6.95 14.74
CA TYR A 579 -4.22 -6.52 14.49
C TYR A 579 -4.78 -7.18 13.23
N LEU A 580 -4.04 -7.15 12.15
CA LEU A 580 -4.43 -7.74 10.87
C LEU A 580 -4.48 -9.28 10.95
N ALA A 581 -3.54 -9.87 11.70
CA ALA A 581 -3.45 -11.31 11.91
C ALA A 581 -4.47 -11.86 12.93
N ASN A 582 -4.91 -11.09 13.90
CA ASN A 582 -5.94 -11.48 14.87
C ASN A 582 -7.26 -10.77 14.55
N ARG A 583 -8.00 -11.27 13.58
CA ARG A 583 -9.29 -10.73 13.13
C ARG A 583 -10.26 -10.39 14.26
N SER A 584 -10.31 -11.22 15.30
CA SER A 584 -11.19 -11.04 16.45
C SER A 584 -10.71 -9.98 17.45
N ARG A 585 -9.46 -9.55 17.40
CA ARG A 585 -8.89 -8.60 18.37
C ARG A 585 -8.76 -7.18 17.85
N GLY A 586 -8.84 -6.98 16.55
CA GLY A 586 -8.55 -5.71 15.92
C GLY A 586 -9.76 -4.84 15.61
N VAL A 587 -10.95 -5.39 15.56
CA VAL A 587 -12.19 -4.69 15.21
C VAL A 587 -13.15 -4.75 16.38
N LYS A 588 -13.88 -3.66 16.64
CA LYS A 588 -14.94 -3.69 17.63
C LYS A 588 -15.97 -4.76 17.25
N GLU A 589 -16.43 -5.52 18.24
CA GLU A 589 -17.48 -6.54 18.06
C GLU A 589 -18.71 -5.98 17.31
N SER A 590 -19.10 -4.73 17.61
CA SER A 590 -20.19 -4.03 16.93
C SER A 590 -19.93 -3.74 15.44
N GLU A 591 -18.70 -3.75 14.98
CA GLU A 591 -18.30 -3.50 13.58
C GLU A 591 -18.00 -4.79 12.82
N TYR A 592 -18.02 -5.94 13.49
CA TYR A 592 -17.55 -7.20 12.94
C TYR A 592 -18.32 -7.62 11.67
N LYS A 593 -19.63 -7.54 11.71
CA LYS A 593 -20.47 -7.84 10.52
C LYS A 593 -20.17 -6.88 9.38
N THR A 594 -19.98 -5.60 9.67
CA THR A 594 -19.69 -4.57 8.65
C THR A 594 -18.34 -4.83 7.97
N VAL A 595 -17.33 -5.30 8.73
CA VAL A 595 -16.03 -5.68 8.18
C VAL A 595 -16.15 -6.89 7.26
N ALA A 596 -16.91 -7.91 7.66
CA ALA A 596 -17.11 -9.12 6.86
C ALA A 596 -17.82 -8.81 5.54
N VAL A 597 -18.90 -8.02 5.59
CA VAL A 597 -19.62 -7.57 4.38
C VAL A 597 -18.70 -6.78 3.47
N TRP A 598 -17.94 -5.82 4.01
CA TRP A 598 -17.02 -5.02 3.22
C TRP A 598 -15.94 -5.87 2.55
N GLU A 599 -15.38 -6.85 3.27
CA GLU A 599 -14.36 -7.76 2.70
C GLU A 599 -14.95 -8.65 1.63
N HIS A 600 -16.16 -9.17 1.84
CA HIS A 600 -16.86 -9.95 0.85
C HIS A 600 -17.09 -9.15 -0.44
N ASP A 601 -17.64 -7.95 -0.33
CA ASP A 601 -17.89 -7.06 -1.47
C ASP A 601 -16.58 -6.71 -2.20
N ARG A 602 -15.49 -6.48 -1.44
CA ARG A 602 -14.16 -6.24 -2.02
C ARG A 602 -13.68 -7.46 -2.81
N TRP A 603 -13.80 -8.65 -2.21
CA TRP A 603 -13.39 -9.90 -2.84
C TRP A 603 -14.22 -10.18 -4.10
N VAL A 604 -15.52 -9.96 -4.06
CA VAL A 604 -16.38 -10.09 -5.24
C VAL A 604 -15.93 -9.15 -6.36
N ARG A 605 -15.71 -7.86 -6.07
CA ARG A 605 -15.17 -6.91 -7.06
C ARG A 605 -13.82 -7.36 -7.61
N TRP A 606 -12.95 -7.92 -6.77
CA TRP A 606 -11.67 -8.47 -7.21
C TRP A 606 -11.87 -9.63 -8.20
N MET A 607 -12.75 -10.57 -7.89
CA MET A 607 -13.07 -11.69 -8.78
C MET A 607 -13.61 -11.21 -10.12
N LEU A 608 -14.58 -10.29 -10.11
CA LEU A 608 -15.16 -9.70 -11.32
C LEU A 608 -14.10 -9.04 -12.20
N SER A 609 -13.16 -8.30 -11.59
CA SER A 609 -12.04 -7.64 -12.30
C SER A 609 -11.02 -8.62 -12.89
N ARG A 610 -11.07 -9.90 -12.50
CA ARG A 610 -10.24 -11.00 -13.05
C ARG A 610 -10.99 -11.86 -14.06
N GLY A 611 -12.20 -11.45 -14.44
CA GLY A 611 -13.04 -12.15 -15.41
C GLY A 611 -13.79 -13.35 -14.84
N TRP A 612 -13.88 -13.46 -13.51
CA TRP A 612 -14.76 -14.42 -12.87
C TRP A 612 -16.18 -13.91 -12.89
N LEU A 613 -17.14 -14.84 -12.98
CA LEU A 613 -18.56 -14.56 -13.03
C LEU A 613 -19.30 -15.35 -11.94
N PRO A 614 -20.48 -14.90 -11.51
CA PRO A 614 -21.29 -15.66 -10.58
C PRO A 614 -21.71 -17.01 -11.18
N ALA A 615 -21.66 -18.06 -10.36
CA ALA A 615 -22.33 -19.32 -10.64
C ALA A 615 -23.62 -19.36 -9.85
N ASN A 616 -24.69 -19.92 -10.44
CA ASN A 616 -25.91 -20.14 -9.67
C ASN A 616 -25.73 -21.29 -8.66
N VAL A 617 -26.62 -21.36 -7.69
CA VAL A 617 -26.56 -22.39 -6.62
C VAL A 617 -26.70 -23.79 -7.20
N GLU A 618 -27.50 -23.96 -8.27
CA GLU A 618 -27.75 -25.24 -8.92
C GLU A 618 -26.50 -25.76 -9.63
N ASP A 619 -25.73 -24.89 -10.31
CA ASP A 619 -24.46 -25.23 -10.94
C ASP A 619 -23.44 -25.68 -9.88
N ALA A 620 -23.40 -24.98 -8.74
CA ALA A 620 -22.52 -25.35 -7.63
C ALA A 620 -22.85 -26.75 -7.08
N VAL A 621 -24.13 -27.02 -6.83
CA VAL A 621 -24.62 -28.33 -6.37
C VAL A 621 -24.33 -29.41 -7.39
N PHE A 622 -24.56 -29.14 -8.67
CA PHE A 622 -24.26 -30.09 -9.76
C PHE A 622 -22.76 -30.41 -9.82
N ALA A 623 -21.91 -29.41 -9.75
CA ALA A 623 -20.46 -29.59 -9.76
C ALA A 623 -19.99 -30.47 -8.60
N VAL A 624 -20.52 -30.25 -7.37
CA VAL A 624 -20.21 -31.08 -6.20
C VAL A 624 -20.66 -32.51 -6.40
N LYS A 625 -21.90 -32.76 -6.88
CA LYS A 625 -22.42 -34.08 -7.13
C LYS A 625 -21.62 -34.86 -8.17
N CYS A 626 -21.06 -34.18 -9.15
CA CYS A 626 -20.22 -34.80 -10.18
C CYS A 626 -18.79 -35.11 -9.71
N GLY A 627 -18.39 -34.69 -8.52
CA GLY A 627 -17.05 -34.92 -7.97
C GLY A 627 -15.91 -34.18 -8.67
N ASN A 628 -16.26 -33.31 -9.60
CA ASN A 628 -15.33 -32.54 -10.42
C ASN A 628 -15.55 -31.03 -10.30
N GLU A 629 -16.16 -30.64 -9.20
CA GLU A 629 -16.73 -29.32 -8.92
C GLU A 629 -15.77 -28.15 -9.09
N ARG A 630 -14.53 -28.32 -8.65
CA ARG A 630 -13.56 -27.24 -8.71
C ARG A 630 -12.99 -27.06 -10.12
N GLN A 631 -12.67 -28.12 -10.82
CA GLN A 631 -12.01 -28.01 -12.11
C GLN A 631 -12.91 -27.39 -13.18
N GLN A 632 -14.16 -27.81 -13.27
CA GLN A 632 -15.07 -27.31 -14.30
C GLN A 632 -15.44 -25.84 -14.07
N LEU A 633 -15.80 -25.48 -12.83
CA LEU A 633 -16.11 -24.08 -12.49
C LEU A 633 -14.89 -23.17 -12.63
N PHE A 634 -13.69 -23.63 -12.21
CA PHE A 634 -12.46 -22.87 -12.39
C PHE A 634 -12.08 -22.63 -13.84
N VAL A 635 -12.20 -23.65 -14.71
CA VAL A 635 -11.94 -23.49 -16.15
C VAL A 635 -12.91 -22.49 -16.79
N ALA A 636 -14.17 -22.53 -16.37
CA ALA A 636 -15.20 -21.58 -16.82
C ALA A 636 -15.10 -20.20 -16.15
N LYS A 637 -14.20 -20.01 -15.17
CA LYS A 637 -14.14 -18.84 -14.32
C LYS A 637 -15.48 -18.49 -13.65
N LEU A 638 -16.18 -19.50 -13.15
CA LEU A 638 -17.44 -19.36 -12.42
C LEU A 638 -17.21 -19.60 -10.94
N HIS A 639 -17.80 -18.77 -10.07
CA HIS A 639 -17.68 -18.94 -8.62
C HIS A 639 -19.01 -18.70 -7.89
N PRO A 640 -19.50 -19.67 -7.10
CA PRO A 640 -20.83 -19.56 -6.49
C PRO A 640 -20.90 -18.56 -5.33
N CYS A 641 -19.76 -18.14 -4.75
CA CYS A 641 -19.74 -17.10 -3.73
C CYS A 641 -19.67 -15.68 -4.33
N ILE A 642 -19.69 -15.51 -5.65
CA ILE A 642 -19.88 -14.20 -6.28
C ILE A 642 -21.37 -13.86 -6.20
N CYS A 643 -21.80 -13.44 -5.02
CA CYS A 643 -23.19 -13.06 -4.70
C CYS A 643 -23.13 -12.05 -3.54
N ALA A 644 -24.26 -11.44 -3.18
CA ALA A 644 -24.33 -10.66 -1.96
C ALA A 644 -23.97 -11.50 -0.72
N TYR A 645 -23.44 -10.86 0.31
CA TYR A 645 -23.00 -11.56 1.53
C TYR A 645 -24.08 -12.49 2.12
N GLU A 646 -25.32 -12.05 2.12
CA GLU A 646 -26.44 -12.87 2.61
C GLU A 646 -26.78 -14.06 1.68
N GLY A 647 -26.47 -13.98 0.38
CA GLY A 647 -26.67 -15.07 -0.59
C GLY A 647 -25.83 -16.31 -0.30
N GLN A 648 -24.74 -16.18 0.42
CA GLN A 648 -23.90 -17.29 0.87
C GLN A 648 -24.69 -18.29 1.78
N LYS A 649 -25.78 -17.82 2.45
CA LYS A 649 -26.66 -18.68 3.25
C LYS A 649 -27.42 -19.68 2.41
N GLU A 650 -27.93 -19.25 1.26
CA GLU A 650 -28.65 -20.12 0.33
C GLU A 650 -27.72 -21.19 -0.22
N LEU A 651 -26.52 -20.80 -0.64
CA LEU A 651 -25.48 -21.72 -1.10
C LEU A 651 -25.12 -22.75 -0.02
N LYS A 652 -24.87 -22.30 1.22
CA LYS A 652 -24.58 -23.19 2.36
C LYS A 652 -25.71 -24.19 2.58
N LEU A 653 -26.96 -23.72 2.60
CA LEU A 653 -28.13 -24.56 2.84
C LEU A 653 -28.32 -25.59 1.73
N ALA A 654 -28.18 -25.19 0.48
CA ALA A 654 -28.30 -26.08 -0.67
C ALA A 654 -27.22 -27.17 -0.67
N LEU A 655 -25.95 -26.81 -0.47
CA LEU A 655 -24.85 -27.79 -0.41
C LEU A 655 -24.98 -28.73 0.78
N LYS A 656 -25.48 -28.27 1.93
CA LYS A 656 -25.75 -29.13 3.08
C LYS A 656 -26.88 -30.13 2.80
N ASN A 657 -27.98 -29.66 2.24
CA ASN A 657 -29.17 -30.48 2.02
C ASN A 657 -28.96 -31.49 0.88
N GLU A 658 -28.30 -31.09 -0.20
CA GLU A 658 -28.20 -31.87 -1.42
C GLU A 658 -26.90 -32.65 -1.56
N CYS A 659 -25.84 -32.21 -0.92
CA CYS A 659 -24.49 -32.81 -1.05
C CYS A 659 -23.92 -33.27 0.30
N GLY A 660 -24.62 -33.00 1.44
CA GLY A 660 -24.10 -33.32 2.78
C GLY A 660 -22.89 -32.47 3.20
N MET A 661 -22.62 -31.38 2.48
CA MET A 661 -21.44 -30.51 2.70
C MET A 661 -21.83 -29.33 3.61
N ASP A 662 -21.51 -29.42 4.90
CA ASP A 662 -21.69 -28.32 5.85
C ASP A 662 -20.44 -27.45 5.90
N LYS A 663 -20.33 -26.45 5.00
CA LYS A 663 -19.20 -25.55 4.89
C LYS A 663 -19.60 -24.13 5.31
N ASP A 664 -18.80 -23.52 6.16
CA ASP A 664 -19.01 -22.14 6.58
C ASP A 664 -18.23 -21.18 5.68
N PHE A 665 -18.94 -20.56 4.73
CA PHE A 665 -18.35 -19.60 3.79
C PHE A 665 -18.08 -18.24 4.44
N TYR A 666 -18.83 -17.87 5.50
CA TYR A 666 -18.66 -16.59 6.23
C TYR A 666 -17.30 -16.48 6.92
N SER A 667 -16.70 -17.61 7.30
CA SER A 667 -15.40 -17.61 7.98
C SER A 667 -14.26 -17.10 7.08
N TYR A 668 -14.47 -17.05 5.77
CA TYR A 668 -13.45 -16.57 4.81
C TYR A 668 -13.41 -15.04 4.71
N ASP A 669 -14.50 -14.35 5.05
CA ASP A 669 -14.62 -12.90 4.94
C ASP A 669 -14.23 -12.17 6.24
N MET A 670 -14.03 -12.92 7.30
CA MET A 670 -13.67 -12.43 8.62
C MET A 670 -12.20 -12.63 8.95
#